data_01eca96ac880ce394e33f6202dc2f7ac
#
_entry.id   01eca96ac880ce394e33f6202dc2f7ac
#
_cell.length_a   1.000
_cell.length_b   1.000
_cell.length_c   1.000
_cell.angle_alpha   90.00
_cell.angle_beta   90.00
_cell.angle_gamma   90.00
#
_symmetry.space_group_name_H-M   'P 1'
#
loop_
_entity.id
_entity.type
_entity.pdbx_description
1 polymer ?
#
loop_
_entity_poly.entity_id
_entity_poly.type
_entity_poly.pdbx_seq_one_letter_code
_entity_poly.pdbx_strand_id
1 'polypeptide(L)'
;MNSQTPSAWIAQFAGQSTPWRAELAELTTDPAIAAELGKICDAAEKILAPVAPELLTITGPMDLIGAPREAPENAGATVPGILLAQYGAYLDVRETLSEPAEAVGHSQGVLAVAMLHDDHAQIFALARLIGAAATRETLVEGASRRGDHTPMVSVKGENLVDVDLPGDVALAIKNSPTSEVLSGVPESLEAALSALKVEGEYLDVAAPFHNPLLEPAVARVLEWVKACGISLPDAADLTKAVLTEGLDWAAELNEKVPAGATVVNLGPGTGLARLAAENFAGAGVRYIEAGTAEARDALASGTPRESVTQDWSAYAPTASIVGGRKTVDTAFTRLTGRSAILVGGMTPTTVEPEIVAAAANAGHWVEMAGGGQVTEDILNEHLDRLGQLLEPGRTAQFNAMFLDPYLWGMHFGSRRAVSKKRAAGAPLDGVVVSAGIPEFEEAVELVERLHSEGFPYVAFKPGTVAQIRQVVQIARELGEKGVTAPLIAMIEDGQAGGHHSWESLPELLLPTYAQLREAGVVVCAGGGLGDPERAADYLDGSWSRAYGRRPMPVDGVFIGTPLMASAEAATSPAVKDLLVATPGISEGWVHRGEIRGGMTSGLSQLHADLYEIANSSAAASKLLAEIPAEEIDARRDEIIEAIDKTAKPYFGDVEAMTYRQMLERYVELAYPWVDRSMEARFIDLLQRTEARLSEVDHGPIESLFADGVEDPGHAIEALACAYPAAESVLVTPVDAAFFVELSRKYPKPVPFVPVIDAEIVRRWGTDNLWQSHDSRYAADEVRIIPGPVSVASITEANVPTADILAAYEDAAAARLGEGKPAFSRLARTEEEYFGTARYVVWRGNLVPNPALIEGSRLLRAGDSPTSEGSHAAESSHAVEEAAFGGEWEVLVPFDSVWDGTETVTHRVREIRVPLVAPSGAASGAYPLVDDTRLSAAMRGLLEATAGVGSTTVGGTPVDCLPGDGEAFSFEFGRDAAASHALVCEPAEAVGAGAVPSALFGSCWPAIYGAI
;
A
#
# COMPACT_ATOMS: atom_id res chain seq x y z
N MET A 1 35.71 -13.24 -15.66
CA MET A 1 34.25 -13.08 -15.68
C MET A 1 33.72 -14.35 -16.33
N ASN A 2 33.19 -15.26 -15.59
CA ASN A 2 32.58 -16.46 -16.13
C ASN A 2 31.21 -16.09 -16.66
N SER A 3 31.04 -16.10 -17.98
CA SER A 3 29.73 -16.08 -18.62
C SER A 3 29.04 -17.42 -18.28
N GLN A 4 28.25 -17.43 -17.21
CA GLN A 4 27.39 -18.58 -16.93
C GLN A 4 26.28 -18.55 -17.99
N THR A 5 26.30 -19.55 -18.87
CA THR A 5 25.15 -19.88 -19.70
C THR A 5 23.95 -20.05 -18.75
N PRO A 6 22.78 -19.46 -18.98
CA PRO A 6 21.63 -19.61 -18.08
C PRO A 6 21.30 -21.10 -17.92
N SER A 7 21.16 -21.56 -16.70
CA SER A 7 20.86 -22.97 -16.39
C SER A 7 19.44 -23.39 -16.82
N ALA A 8 18.54 -22.42 -16.98
CA ALA A 8 17.20 -22.58 -17.54
C ALA A 8 16.81 -21.25 -18.21
N TRP A 9 16.20 -21.32 -19.39
CA TRP A 9 15.73 -20.16 -20.13
C TRP A 9 14.43 -20.47 -20.87
N ILE A 10 13.69 -19.42 -21.24
CA ILE A 10 12.42 -19.49 -21.93
C ILE A 10 12.62 -18.93 -23.35
N ALA A 11 12.24 -19.70 -24.36
CA ALA A 11 12.26 -19.26 -25.76
C ALA A 11 11.05 -18.35 -26.03
N GLN A 12 11.26 -17.22 -26.68
CA GLN A 12 10.18 -16.32 -27.11
C GLN A 12 10.22 -16.13 -28.62
N PHE A 13 9.06 -16.38 -29.26
CA PHE A 13 8.90 -16.28 -30.72
C PHE A 13 7.93 -15.15 -31.08
N ALA A 14 8.29 -14.31 -32.06
CA ALA A 14 7.47 -13.19 -32.54
C ALA A 14 6.33 -13.63 -33.46
N GLY A 15 5.39 -12.73 -33.72
CA GLY A 15 4.29 -12.91 -34.66
C GLY A 15 4.56 -12.32 -36.06
N GLN A 16 3.49 -11.80 -36.65
CA GLN A 16 3.51 -11.08 -37.93
C GLN A 16 4.20 -9.69 -37.82
N SER A 17 4.33 -9.02 -38.95
CA SER A 17 4.97 -7.66 -39.02
C SER A 17 6.44 -7.67 -38.60
N THR A 18 7.19 -8.67 -39.03
CA THR A 18 8.61 -8.85 -38.65
C THR A 18 9.52 -8.94 -39.92
N PRO A 19 10.81 -8.60 -39.82
CA PRO A 19 11.76 -8.60 -40.96
C PRO A 19 12.25 -9.99 -41.30
N TRP A 20 11.37 -10.99 -41.31
CA TRP A 20 11.71 -12.39 -41.46
C TRP A 20 12.52 -12.77 -42.71
N ARG A 21 12.31 -12.03 -43.84
CA ARG A 21 13.04 -12.33 -45.12
C ARG A 21 14.54 -12.04 -44.96
N ALA A 22 14.89 -10.94 -44.32
CA ALA A 22 16.29 -10.59 -44.10
C ALA A 22 16.93 -11.58 -43.12
N GLU A 23 16.24 -11.91 -42.04
CA GLU A 23 16.73 -12.88 -41.06
C GLU A 23 16.87 -14.29 -41.64
N LEU A 24 15.88 -14.74 -42.41
CA LEU A 24 15.95 -16.06 -43.06
C LEU A 24 17.07 -16.11 -44.08
N ALA A 25 17.30 -15.01 -44.84
CA ALA A 25 18.43 -14.93 -45.81
C ALA A 25 19.78 -15.00 -45.08
N GLU A 26 19.93 -14.32 -43.97
CA GLU A 26 21.15 -14.36 -43.15
C GLU A 26 21.39 -15.75 -42.56
N LEU A 27 20.38 -16.36 -41.93
CA LEU A 27 20.45 -17.70 -41.35
C LEU A 27 20.85 -18.76 -42.39
N THR A 28 20.37 -18.62 -43.63
CA THR A 28 20.72 -19.56 -44.72
C THR A 28 22.12 -19.37 -45.28
N THR A 29 22.89 -18.42 -44.82
CA THR A 29 24.34 -18.31 -45.11
C THR A 29 25.13 -19.43 -44.40
N ASP A 30 24.62 -19.95 -43.29
CA ASP A 30 25.13 -21.15 -42.65
C ASP A 30 24.69 -22.39 -43.40
N PRO A 31 25.62 -23.20 -43.98
CA PRO A 31 25.26 -24.39 -44.76
C PRO A 31 24.54 -25.49 -43.95
N ALA A 32 24.75 -25.58 -42.63
CA ALA A 32 24.12 -26.55 -41.77
C ALA A 32 22.65 -26.19 -41.52
N ILE A 33 22.39 -24.94 -41.18
CA ILE A 33 21.04 -24.41 -41.02
C ILE A 33 20.28 -24.49 -42.37
N ALA A 34 20.89 -24.00 -43.45
CA ALA A 34 20.27 -24.06 -44.77
C ALA A 34 19.87 -25.49 -45.18
N ALA A 35 20.74 -26.49 -44.93
CA ALA A 35 20.46 -27.87 -45.20
C ALA A 35 19.32 -28.46 -44.37
N GLU A 36 19.23 -28.07 -43.09
CA GLU A 36 18.16 -28.58 -42.21
C GLU A 36 16.81 -27.96 -42.60
N LEU A 37 16.75 -26.65 -42.83
CA LEU A 37 15.54 -25.97 -43.27
C LEU A 37 15.09 -26.50 -44.66
N GLY A 38 16.04 -26.79 -45.56
CA GLY A 38 15.76 -27.40 -46.87
C GLY A 38 15.11 -28.78 -46.75
N LYS A 39 15.58 -29.63 -45.84
CA LYS A 39 14.95 -30.95 -45.57
C LYS A 39 13.50 -30.82 -45.12
N ILE A 40 13.23 -29.81 -44.25
CA ILE A 40 11.85 -29.56 -43.75
C ILE A 40 10.96 -29.16 -44.94
N CYS A 41 11.42 -28.23 -45.80
CA CYS A 41 10.67 -27.80 -46.96
C CYS A 41 10.37 -28.97 -47.89
N ASP A 42 11.40 -29.78 -48.28
CA ASP A 42 11.26 -30.92 -49.13
C ASP A 42 10.31 -32.00 -48.58
N ALA A 43 10.32 -32.22 -47.28
CA ALA A 43 9.44 -33.18 -46.64
C ALA A 43 7.99 -32.67 -46.60
N ALA A 44 7.79 -31.40 -46.27
CA ALA A 44 6.46 -30.77 -46.26
C ALA A 44 5.83 -30.74 -47.68
N GLU A 45 6.61 -30.47 -48.74
CA GLU A 45 6.10 -30.49 -50.14
C GLU A 45 5.52 -31.85 -50.51
N LYS A 46 6.12 -32.96 -50.05
CA LYS A 46 5.59 -34.30 -50.24
C LYS A 46 4.28 -34.54 -49.49
N ILE A 47 4.18 -34.04 -48.29
CA ILE A 47 2.97 -34.07 -47.45
C ILE A 47 1.83 -33.30 -48.14
N LEU A 48 2.13 -32.13 -48.69
CA LEU A 48 1.15 -31.24 -49.31
C LEU A 48 0.75 -31.58 -50.76
N ALA A 49 1.36 -32.60 -51.36
CA ALA A 49 1.07 -33.01 -52.73
C ALA A 49 -0.44 -33.13 -53.08
N PRO A 50 -1.34 -33.60 -52.18
CA PRO A 50 -2.77 -33.67 -52.47
C PRO A 50 -3.46 -32.33 -52.72
N VAL A 51 -2.90 -31.21 -52.19
CA VAL A 51 -3.46 -29.86 -52.30
C VAL A 51 -2.52 -28.87 -52.98
N ALA A 52 -1.44 -29.37 -53.60
CA ALA A 52 -0.39 -28.55 -54.24
C ALA A 52 -0.91 -27.46 -55.21
N PRO A 53 -2.00 -27.64 -55.98
CA PRO A 53 -2.51 -26.59 -56.86
C PRO A 53 -3.04 -25.34 -56.13
N GLU A 54 -3.33 -25.45 -54.84
CA GLU A 54 -3.84 -24.36 -53.98
C GLU A 54 -2.71 -23.58 -53.26
N LEU A 55 -1.44 -24.05 -53.41
CA LEU A 55 -0.32 -23.57 -52.61
C LEU A 55 0.83 -23.00 -53.47
N LEU A 56 1.64 -22.13 -52.87
CA LEU A 56 2.93 -21.80 -53.46
C LEU A 56 3.85 -23.02 -53.41
N THR A 57 4.63 -23.27 -54.48
CA THR A 57 5.67 -24.31 -54.48
C THR A 57 6.88 -23.84 -53.70
N ILE A 58 7.25 -24.55 -52.63
CA ILE A 58 8.36 -24.20 -51.74
C ILE A 58 9.23 -25.44 -51.53
N THR A 59 10.33 -25.51 -52.26
CA THR A 59 11.32 -26.60 -52.17
C THR A 59 12.50 -26.25 -51.27
N GLY A 60 12.63 -24.96 -50.90
CA GLY A 60 13.67 -24.49 -50.01
C GLY A 60 13.39 -23.09 -49.51
N PRO A 61 14.15 -22.62 -48.49
CA PRO A 61 13.98 -21.28 -47.91
C PRO A 61 14.08 -20.16 -48.94
N MET A 62 14.87 -20.30 -49.97
CA MET A 62 15.05 -19.31 -51.02
C MET A 62 13.79 -19.04 -51.82
N ASP A 63 12.89 -20.03 -51.96
CA ASP A 63 11.61 -19.87 -52.64
C ASP A 63 10.68 -18.90 -51.86
N LEU A 64 10.74 -18.95 -50.52
CA LEU A 64 10.02 -18.02 -49.65
C LEU A 64 10.62 -16.61 -49.69
N ILE A 65 11.95 -16.47 -49.60
CA ILE A 65 12.65 -15.21 -49.68
C ILE A 65 12.34 -14.51 -51.00
N GLY A 66 12.33 -15.28 -52.12
CA GLY A 66 12.05 -14.79 -53.48
C GLY A 66 10.57 -14.60 -53.79
N ALA A 67 9.64 -15.03 -52.93
CA ALA A 67 8.20 -14.94 -53.18
C ALA A 67 7.77 -13.47 -53.37
N PRO A 68 6.83 -13.14 -54.28
CA PRO A 68 6.37 -11.79 -54.53
C PRO A 68 5.87 -11.11 -53.23
N ARG A 69 6.26 -9.85 -53.09
CA ARG A 69 5.80 -9.01 -51.97
C ARG A 69 4.41 -8.42 -52.18
N GLU A 70 4.06 -8.32 -53.48
CA GLU A 70 2.86 -7.67 -53.93
C GLU A 70 1.81 -8.69 -54.33
N ALA A 71 0.85 -8.92 -53.68
CA ALA A 71 -0.39 -9.45 -54.21
C ALA A 71 -1.10 -10.19 -53.15
N PRO A 72 -2.27 -9.77 -53.09
CA PRO A 72 -2.99 -9.51 -51.85
C PRO A 72 -2.32 -10.28 -50.75
N GLU A 73 -1.43 -9.55 -50.32
CA GLU A 73 -0.47 -9.73 -49.27
C GLU A 73 -0.37 -11.17 -48.82
N ASN A 74 0.65 -11.75 -49.17
CA ASN A 74 0.92 -13.16 -49.30
C ASN A 74 1.13 -13.81 -47.90
N ALA A 75 0.07 -13.98 -47.14
CA ALA A 75 0.10 -14.78 -45.90
C ALA A 75 0.61 -16.22 -46.21
N GLY A 76 0.39 -16.72 -47.43
CA GLY A 76 0.94 -17.97 -47.93
C GLY A 76 2.46 -18.05 -47.98
N ALA A 77 3.17 -16.91 -48.01
CA ALA A 77 4.61 -16.85 -47.87
C ALA A 77 5.06 -16.34 -46.50
N THR A 78 4.32 -15.40 -45.88
CA THR A 78 4.74 -14.79 -44.60
C THR A 78 4.62 -15.77 -43.42
N VAL A 79 3.52 -16.53 -43.33
CA VAL A 79 3.33 -17.48 -42.23
C VAL A 79 4.42 -18.55 -42.19
N PRO A 80 4.66 -19.32 -43.28
CA PRO A 80 5.74 -20.30 -43.29
C PRO A 80 7.14 -19.66 -43.25
N GLY A 81 7.32 -18.48 -43.82
CA GLY A 81 8.61 -17.78 -43.84
C GLY A 81 9.06 -17.33 -42.45
N ILE A 82 8.15 -16.77 -41.65
CA ILE A 82 8.40 -16.40 -40.27
C ILE A 82 8.74 -17.66 -39.45
N LEU A 83 7.99 -18.72 -39.60
CA LEU A 83 8.24 -20.00 -38.90
C LEU A 83 9.64 -20.54 -39.18
N LEU A 84 10.07 -20.56 -40.45
CA LEU A 84 11.44 -21.02 -40.79
C LEU A 84 12.52 -20.10 -40.24
N ALA A 85 12.32 -18.76 -40.22
CA ALA A 85 13.26 -17.84 -39.64
C ALA A 85 13.38 -18.05 -38.11
N GLN A 86 12.28 -18.29 -37.43
CA GLN A 86 12.23 -18.59 -36.00
C GLN A 86 12.95 -19.92 -35.67
N TYR A 87 12.65 -20.95 -36.41
CA TYR A 87 13.31 -22.23 -36.18
C TYR A 87 14.80 -22.19 -36.54
N GLY A 88 15.16 -21.50 -37.62
CA GLY A 88 16.57 -21.25 -37.99
C GLY A 88 17.33 -20.50 -36.90
N ALA A 89 16.72 -19.47 -36.30
CA ALA A 89 17.30 -18.73 -35.17
C ALA A 89 17.49 -19.63 -33.92
N TYR A 90 16.52 -20.50 -33.65
CA TYR A 90 16.65 -21.53 -32.61
C TYR A 90 17.80 -22.51 -32.90
N LEU A 91 17.96 -22.98 -34.13
CA LEU A 91 19.08 -23.86 -34.53
C LEU A 91 20.44 -23.20 -34.32
N ASP A 92 20.55 -21.89 -34.58
CA ASP A 92 21.75 -21.09 -34.39
C ASP A 92 22.11 -20.94 -32.92
N VAL A 93 21.15 -20.52 -32.05
CA VAL A 93 21.44 -20.30 -30.62
C VAL A 93 21.61 -21.58 -29.82
N ARG A 94 21.03 -22.73 -30.24
CA ARG A 94 21.13 -24.01 -29.50
C ARG A 94 22.56 -24.53 -29.38
N GLU A 95 23.49 -24.06 -30.24
CA GLU A 95 24.91 -24.39 -30.11
C GLU A 95 25.55 -23.70 -28.92
N THR A 96 24.99 -22.53 -28.51
CA THR A 96 25.47 -21.70 -27.40
C THR A 96 24.68 -21.93 -26.11
N LEU A 97 23.37 -22.17 -26.22
CA LEU A 97 22.45 -22.36 -25.11
C LEU A 97 22.05 -23.85 -25.00
N SER A 98 21.66 -24.27 -23.80
CA SER A 98 20.97 -25.56 -23.60
C SER A 98 19.58 -25.51 -24.25
N GLU A 99 18.86 -26.67 -24.26
CA GLU A 99 17.44 -26.67 -24.63
C GLU A 99 16.65 -25.74 -23.71
N PRO A 100 15.65 -24.98 -24.22
CA PRO A 100 14.81 -24.13 -23.40
C PRO A 100 13.97 -24.96 -22.43
N ALA A 101 13.75 -24.43 -21.23
CA ALA A 101 12.90 -25.06 -20.24
C ALA A 101 11.41 -24.92 -20.59
N GLU A 102 11.06 -23.84 -21.27
CA GLU A 102 9.69 -23.49 -21.70
C GLU A 102 9.78 -22.63 -22.99
N ALA A 103 8.67 -22.47 -23.69
CA ALA A 103 8.59 -21.61 -24.86
C ALA A 103 7.25 -20.87 -24.91
N VAL A 104 7.28 -19.63 -25.38
CA VAL A 104 6.11 -18.78 -25.59
C VAL A 104 6.09 -18.21 -27.00
N GLY A 105 4.91 -18.14 -27.60
CA GLY A 105 4.74 -17.73 -28.99
C GLY A 105 3.70 -16.61 -29.11
N HIS A 106 4.14 -15.43 -29.52
CA HIS A 106 3.24 -14.32 -29.84
C HIS A 106 2.52 -14.58 -31.15
N SER A 107 1.18 -14.59 -31.15
CA SER A 107 0.38 -14.82 -32.37
C SER A 107 0.81 -16.10 -33.08
N GLN A 108 1.18 -16.05 -34.35
CA GLN A 108 1.67 -17.22 -35.08
C GLN A 108 2.95 -17.85 -34.50
N GLY A 109 3.64 -17.18 -33.55
CA GLY A 109 4.78 -17.77 -32.84
C GLY A 109 4.44 -19.09 -32.14
N VAL A 110 3.17 -19.37 -31.87
CA VAL A 110 2.69 -20.66 -31.34
C VAL A 110 3.08 -21.84 -32.25
N LEU A 111 3.21 -21.62 -33.58
CA LEU A 111 3.68 -22.63 -34.53
C LEU A 111 5.16 -22.96 -34.30
N ALA A 112 5.98 -21.97 -33.94
CA ALA A 112 7.39 -22.18 -33.61
C ALA A 112 7.53 -22.93 -32.28
N VAL A 113 6.68 -22.66 -31.31
CA VAL A 113 6.61 -23.41 -30.04
C VAL A 113 6.28 -24.90 -30.35
N ALA A 114 5.24 -25.16 -31.14
CA ALA A 114 4.90 -26.51 -31.55
C ALA A 114 6.05 -27.21 -32.33
N MET A 115 6.77 -26.48 -33.16
CA MET A 115 7.90 -27.00 -33.94
C MET A 115 9.08 -27.43 -33.08
N LEU A 116 9.21 -26.99 -31.84
CA LEU A 116 10.24 -27.49 -30.92
C LEU A 116 9.97 -28.93 -30.43
N HIS A 117 8.72 -29.35 -30.44
CA HIS A 117 8.26 -30.60 -29.81
C HIS A 117 7.68 -31.65 -30.79
N ASP A 118 7.21 -31.22 -31.98
CA ASP A 118 6.47 -32.03 -32.91
C ASP A 118 7.24 -32.30 -34.22
N ASP A 119 6.60 -33.01 -35.14
CA ASP A 119 7.15 -33.28 -36.48
C ASP A 119 7.30 -31.97 -37.28
N HIS A 120 8.53 -31.51 -37.46
CA HIS A 120 8.87 -30.27 -38.13
C HIS A 120 8.25 -30.10 -39.50
N ALA A 121 8.22 -31.21 -40.30
CA ALA A 121 7.65 -31.19 -41.64
C ALA A 121 6.12 -31.04 -41.62
N GLN A 122 5.45 -31.67 -40.67
CA GLN A 122 4.00 -31.53 -40.51
C GLN A 122 3.59 -30.17 -39.99
N ILE A 123 4.33 -29.61 -39.02
CA ILE A 123 4.09 -28.25 -38.52
C ILE A 123 4.33 -27.21 -39.62
N PHE A 124 5.43 -27.34 -40.38
CA PHE A 124 5.68 -26.47 -41.52
C PHE A 124 4.63 -26.60 -42.61
N ALA A 125 4.16 -27.84 -42.91
CA ALA A 125 3.04 -28.06 -43.81
C ALA A 125 1.76 -27.36 -43.31
N LEU A 126 1.44 -27.48 -42.02
CA LEU A 126 0.29 -26.79 -41.41
C LEU A 126 0.40 -25.27 -41.57
N ALA A 127 1.57 -24.68 -41.31
CA ALA A 127 1.83 -23.25 -41.49
C ALA A 127 1.56 -22.76 -42.91
N ARG A 128 1.93 -23.58 -43.94
CA ARG A 128 1.65 -23.29 -45.33
C ARG A 128 0.15 -23.35 -45.65
N LEU A 129 -0.59 -24.31 -45.08
CA LEU A 129 -2.04 -24.40 -45.21
C LEU A 129 -2.76 -23.20 -44.58
N ILE A 130 -2.35 -22.82 -43.39
CA ILE A 130 -2.88 -21.65 -42.67
C ILE A 130 -2.66 -20.35 -43.49
N GLY A 131 -1.44 -20.12 -43.98
CA GLY A 131 -1.12 -18.93 -44.78
C GLY A 131 -1.91 -18.87 -46.10
N ALA A 132 -2.03 -19.98 -46.79
CA ALA A 132 -2.79 -20.04 -48.04
C ALA A 132 -4.29 -19.82 -47.82
N ALA A 133 -4.86 -20.42 -46.80
CA ALA A 133 -6.28 -20.26 -46.48
C ALA A 133 -6.58 -18.82 -46.02
N ALA A 134 -5.73 -18.22 -45.18
CA ALA A 134 -5.84 -16.84 -44.75
C ALA A 134 -5.82 -15.86 -45.93
N THR A 135 -4.86 -16.04 -46.87
CA THR A 135 -4.77 -15.20 -48.09
C THR A 135 -6.06 -15.26 -48.91
N ARG A 136 -6.59 -16.45 -49.07
CA ARG A 136 -7.82 -16.67 -49.85
C ARG A 136 -9.02 -16.02 -49.20
N GLU A 137 -9.19 -16.21 -47.91
CA GLU A 137 -10.36 -15.71 -47.19
C GLU A 137 -10.33 -14.19 -47.03
N THR A 138 -9.15 -13.61 -46.80
CA THR A 138 -8.95 -12.15 -46.79
C THR A 138 -9.46 -11.49 -48.10
N LEU A 139 -9.26 -12.15 -49.25
CA LEU A 139 -9.79 -11.68 -50.53
C LEU A 139 -11.30 -11.82 -50.63
N VAL A 140 -11.86 -12.91 -50.13
CA VAL A 140 -13.30 -13.15 -50.15
C VAL A 140 -14.05 -12.14 -49.28
N GLU A 141 -13.54 -11.87 -48.10
CA GLU A 141 -14.14 -10.92 -47.14
C GLU A 141 -13.86 -9.45 -47.47
N GLY A 142 -13.05 -9.18 -48.48
CA GLY A 142 -12.69 -7.80 -48.88
C GLY A 142 -11.80 -7.10 -47.89
N ALA A 143 -11.15 -7.85 -46.99
CA ALA A 143 -10.28 -7.32 -45.92
C ALA A 143 -8.83 -7.06 -46.38
N SER A 144 -8.60 -6.94 -47.68
CA SER A 144 -7.30 -6.63 -48.25
C SER A 144 -6.89 -5.17 -47.96
N ARG A 145 -5.56 -4.96 -47.92
CA ARG A 145 -4.96 -3.60 -47.77
C ARG A 145 -5.55 -2.59 -48.77
N ARG A 146 -5.77 -1.34 -48.29
CA ARG A 146 -6.16 -0.21 -49.12
C ARG A 146 -5.19 0.97 -48.90
N GLY A 147 -4.25 1.16 -49.77
CA GLY A 147 -3.18 2.13 -49.60
C GLY A 147 -2.34 1.81 -48.36
N ASP A 148 -2.29 2.68 -47.39
CA ASP A 148 -1.57 2.46 -46.12
C ASP A 148 -2.42 1.78 -45.03
N HIS A 149 -3.71 1.58 -45.27
CA HIS A 149 -4.62 0.89 -44.35
C HIS A 149 -4.57 -0.62 -44.56
N THR A 150 -4.11 -1.33 -43.59
CA THR A 150 -4.02 -2.81 -43.54
C THR A 150 -5.13 -3.40 -42.66
N PRO A 151 -5.37 -4.72 -42.69
CA PRO A 151 -6.43 -5.35 -41.89
C PRO A 151 -6.14 -5.46 -40.39
N MET A 152 -5.03 -4.89 -39.91
CA MET A 152 -4.72 -4.82 -38.46
C MET A 152 -4.13 -3.47 -38.08
N VAL A 153 -4.55 -2.95 -36.93
CA VAL A 153 -4.13 -1.66 -36.41
C VAL A 153 -3.79 -1.75 -34.92
N SER A 154 -2.65 -1.20 -34.53
CA SER A 154 -2.22 -1.11 -33.13
C SER A 154 -2.77 0.17 -32.53
N VAL A 155 -3.36 0.06 -31.35
CA VAL A 155 -3.90 1.17 -30.54
C VAL A 155 -3.14 1.23 -29.21
N LYS A 156 -2.88 2.45 -28.71
CA LYS A 156 -2.15 2.66 -27.47
C LYS A 156 -2.99 3.40 -26.43
N GLY A 157 -2.82 3.02 -25.18
CA GLY A 157 -3.35 3.74 -24.02
C GLY A 157 -4.79 3.42 -23.64
N GLU A 158 -5.49 2.57 -24.41
CA GLU A 158 -6.89 2.24 -24.14
C GLU A 158 -7.05 0.76 -23.78
N ASN A 159 -8.02 0.46 -22.92
CA ASN A 159 -8.45 -0.91 -22.65
C ASN A 159 -9.77 -1.15 -23.38
N LEU A 160 -9.70 -1.91 -24.47
CA LEU A 160 -10.84 -2.15 -25.37
C LEU A 160 -11.59 -3.46 -25.11
N VAL A 161 -11.24 -4.20 -24.07
CA VAL A 161 -11.79 -5.53 -23.75
C VAL A 161 -13.32 -5.52 -23.63
N ASP A 162 -13.90 -4.51 -23.04
CA ASP A 162 -15.35 -4.37 -22.80
C ASP A 162 -16.03 -3.38 -23.75
N VAL A 163 -15.36 -2.99 -24.84
CA VAL A 163 -15.90 -2.03 -25.80
C VAL A 163 -16.69 -2.76 -26.89
N ASP A 164 -17.90 -2.27 -27.19
CA ASP A 164 -18.73 -2.79 -28.28
C ASP A 164 -18.16 -2.33 -29.64
N LEU A 165 -17.47 -3.24 -30.33
CA LEU A 165 -16.84 -2.98 -31.62
C LEU A 165 -17.80 -3.27 -32.78
N PRO A 166 -17.63 -2.64 -33.96
CA PRO A 166 -18.41 -2.99 -35.16
C PRO A 166 -18.29 -4.49 -35.49
N GLY A 167 -19.32 -5.09 -36.08
CA GLY A 167 -19.47 -6.55 -36.19
C GLY A 167 -18.39 -7.31 -36.99
N ASP A 168 -17.55 -6.62 -37.76
CA ASP A 168 -16.42 -7.19 -38.50
C ASP A 168 -15.04 -6.74 -37.91
N VAL A 169 -15.07 -5.95 -36.84
CA VAL A 169 -13.87 -5.58 -36.10
C VAL A 169 -13.77 -6.39 -34.82
N ALA A 170 -12.62 -6.96 -34.57
CA ALA A 170 -12.34 -7.73 -33.35
C ALA A 170 -11.11 -7.19 -32.61
N LEU A 171 -11.10 -7.28 -31.29
CA LEU A 171 -9.91 -7.15 -30.47
C LEU A 171 -9.05 -8.41 -30.72
N ALA A 172 -8.04 -8.26 -31.57
CA ALA A 172 -7.19 -9.35 -32.01
C ALA A 172 -6.14 -9.75 -30.95
N ILE A 173 -5.41 -8.76 -30.42
CA ILE A 173 -4.31 -9.02 -29.49
C ILE A 173 -4.28 -7.93 -28.44
N LYS A 174 -4.19 -8.35 -27.17
CA LYS A 174 -3.77 -7.48 -26.07
C LYS A 174 -2.27 -7.68 -25.85
N ASN A 175 -1.46 -6.82 -26.45
CA ASN A 175 0.00 -6.93 -26.48
C ASN A 175 0.65 -6.65 -25.12
N SER A 176 0.13 -5.66 -24.41
CA SER A 176 0.60 -5.21 -23.10
C SER A 176 -0.52 -4.46 -22.39
N PRO A 177 -0.38 -4.07 -21.14
CA PRO A 177 -1.38 -3.28 -20.43
C PRO A 177 -1.83 -1.98 -21.11
N THR A 178 -1.02 -1.44 -22.02
CA THR A 178 -1.30 -0.20 -22.74
C THR A 178 -1.22 -0.31 -24.26
N SER A 179 -1.18 -1.52 -24.83
CA SER A 179 -1.07 -1.74 -26.27
C SER A 179 -1.97 -2.88 -26.71
N GLU A 180 -2.91 -2.56 -27.57
CA GLU A 180 -3.88 -3.51 -28.14
C GLU A 180 -3.85 -3.46 -29.66
N VAL A 181 -4.35 -4.51 -30.30
CA VAL A 181 -4.44 -4.63 -31.76
C VAL A 181 -5.87 -4.98 -32.15
N LEU A 182 -6.46 -4.17 -33.01
CA LEU A 182 -7.74 -4.45 -33.66
C LEU A 182 -7.47 -5.10 -35.03
N SER A 183 -8.33 -6.02 -35.42
CA SER A 183 -8.34 -6.63 -36.76
C SER A 183 -9.72 -6.53 -37.40
N GLY A 184 -9.75 -6.44 -38.74
CA GLY A 184 -11.01 -6.32 -39.48
C GLY A 184 -10.84 -5.82 -40.91
N VAL A 185 -11.93 -5.47 -41.55
CA VAL A 185 -11.92 -4.79 -42.87
C VAL A 185 -11.35 -3.38 -42.66
N PRO A 186 -10.40 -2.90 -43.50
CA PRO A 186 -9.74 -1.61 -43.28
C PRO A 186 -10.68 -0.42 -43.09
N GLU A 187 -11.80 -0.34 -43.80
CA GLU A 187 -12.80 0.72 -43.66
C GLU A 187 -13.52 0.66 -42.31
N SER A 188 -13.82 -0.53 -41.83
CA SER A 188 -14.46 -0.73 -40.51
C SER A 188 -13.50 -0.38 -39.39
N LEU A 189 -12.20 -0.67 -39.56
CA LEU A 189 -11.15 -0.26 -38.60
C LEU A 189 -11.05 1.29 -38.53
N GLU A 190 -11.02 1.97 -39.69
CA GLU A 190 -11.00 3.45 -39.71
C GLU A 190 -12.23 4.06 -39.01
N ALA A 191 -13.41 3.48 -39.28
CA ALA A 191 -14.65 3.90 -38.61
C ALA A 191 -14.63 3.64 -37.11
N ALA A 192 -14.10 2.49 -36.68
CA ALA A 192 -13.96 2.14 -35.27
C ALA A 192 -12.99 3.10 -34.53
N LEU A 193 -11.82 3.38 -35.07
CA LEU A 193 -10.88 4.34 -34.51
C LEU A 193 -11.49 5.73 -34.35
N SER A 194 -12.22 6.17 -35.37
CA SER A 194 -12.92 7.46 -35.33
C SER A 194 -14.01 7.51 -34.26
N ALA A 195 -14.77 6.44 -34.10
CA ALA A 195 -15.82 6.33 -33.09
C ALA A 195 -15.27 6.30 -31.67
N LEU A 196 -14.17 5.59 -31.48
CA LEU A 196 -13.44 5.48 -30.20
C LEU A 196 -12.61 6.74 -29.88
N LYS A 197 -12.36 7.60 -30.87
CA LYS A 197 -11.50 8.79 -30.76
C LYS A 197 -10.06 8.46 -30.36
N VAL A 198 -9.55 7.35 -30.84
CA VAL A 198 -8.18 6.89 -30.60
C VAL A 198 -7.36 6.94 -31.89
N GLU A 199 -6.06 7.17 -31.76
CA GLU A 199 -5.11 7.06 -32.87
C GLU A 199 -4.59 5.63 -32.98
N GLY A 200 -4.48 5.12 -34.21
CA GLY A 200 -3.98 3.80 -34.49
C GLY A 200 -2.83 3.79 -35.49
N GLU A 201 -1.90 2.86 -35.34
CA GLU A 201 -0.79 2.60 -36.25
C GLU A 201 -1.09 1.29 -37.03
N TYR A 202 -1.28 1.39 -38.34
CA TYR A 202 -1.54 0.20 -39.18
C TYR A 202 -0.29 -0.68 -39.29
N LEU A 203 -0.48 -1.96 -39.02
CA LEU A 203 0.58 -2.96 -39.02
C LEU A 203 0.81 -3.51 -40.43
N ASP A 204 2.05 -3.82 -40.82
CA ASP A 204 2.33 -4.46 -42.11
C ASP A 204 2.00 -5.95 -42.08
N VAL A 205 0.72 -6.25 -42.14
CA VAL A 205 0.14 -7.59 -42.02
C VAL A 205 -0.79 -7.88 -43.19
N ALA A 206 -0.79 -9.12 -43.65
CA ALA A 206 -1.46 -9.54 -44.90
C ALA A 206 -2.92 -9.96 -44.73
N ALA A 207 -3.37 -10.27 -43.52
CA ALA A 207 -4.71 -10.80 -43.26
C ALA A 207 -5.23 -10.34 -41.91
N PRO A 208 -6.55 -10.29 -41.68
CA PRO A 208 -7.15 -9.94 -40.41
C PRO A 208 -7.04 -11.11 -39.41
N PHE A 209 -5.81 -11.44 -38.97
CA PHE A 209 -5.58 -12.52 -38.02
C PHE A 209 -6.31 -12.29 -36.72
N HIS A 210 -6.61 -13.34 -35.97
CA HIS A 210 -7.36 -13.32 -34.71
C HIS A 210 -8.77 -12.70 -34.87
N ASN A 211 -9.41 -12.96 -36.01
CA ASN A 211 -10.73 -12.39 -36.31
C ASN A 211 -11.70 -13.50 -36.79
N PRO A 212 -12.94 -13.51 -36.27
CA PRO A 212 -13.97 -14.46 -36.75
C PRO A 212 -14.23 -14.42 -38.28
N LEU A 213 -13.87 -13.37 -38.98
CA LEU A 213 -13.90 -13.29 -40.43
C LEU A 213 -13.14 -14.46 -41.11
N LEU A 214 -12.13 -15.01 -40.44
CA LEU A 214 -11.31 -16.11 -40.94
C LEU A 214 -11.84 -17.50 -40.54
N GLU A 215 -13.03 -17.62 -39.94
CA GLU A 215 -13.62 -18.95 -39.61
C GLU A 215 -13.75 -19.88 -40.83
N PRO A 216 -14.09 -19.40 -42.06
CA PRO A 216 -14.07 -20.25 -43.24
C PRO A 216 -12.67 -20.74 -43.60
N ALA A 217 -11.62 -19.97 -43.29
CA ALA A 217 -10.22 -20.43 -43.48
C ALA A 217 -9.87 -21.59 -42.53
N VAL A 218 -10.33 -21.55 -41.27
CA VAL A 218 -10.16 -22.66 -40.30
C VAL A 218 -10.76 -23.95 -40.87
N ALA A 219 -12.02 -23.91 -41.33
CA ALA A 219 -12.69 -25.06 -41.89
C ALA A 219 -11.92 -25.63 -43.09
N ARG A 220 -11.38 -24.77 -43.95
CA ARG A 220 -10.59 -25.16 -45.12
C ARG A 220 -9.27 -25.80 -44.74
N VAL A 221 -8.55 -25.22 -43.76
CA VAL A 221 -7.29 -25.82 -43.26
C VAL A 221 -7.53 -27.25 -42.76
N LEU A 222 -8.58 -27.45 -41.97
CA LEU A 222 -8.90 -28.74 -41.38
C LEU A 222 -9.29 -29.77 -42.46
N GLU A 223 -9.96 -29.36 -43.55
CA GLU A 223 -10.21 -30.20 -44.72
C GLU A 223 -8.89 -30.60 -45.39
N TRP A 224 -7.98 -29.66 -45.60
CA TRP A 224 -6.68 -29.91 -46.22
C TRP A 224 -5.76 -30.74 -45.30
N VAL A 225 -5.74 -30.54 -44.00
CA VAL A 225 -5.05 -31.37 -43.01
C VAL A 225 -5.44 -32.85 -43.16
N LYS A 226 -6.75 -33.09 -43.26
CA LYS A 226 -7.28 -34.43 -43.47
C LYS A 226 -6.87 -35.00 -44.84
N ALA A 227 -6.94 -34.19 -45.90
CA ALA A 227 -6.57 -34.62 -47.26
C ALA A 227 -5.09 -34.96 -47.38
N CYS A 228 -4.22 -34.23 -46.68
CA CYS A 228 -2.77 -34.40 -46.62
C CYS A 228 -2.31 -35.50 -45.64
N GLY A 229 -3.21 -36.03 -44.81
CA GLY A 229 -2.86 -37.03 -43.80
C GLY A 229 -1.96 -36.48 -42.68
N ILE A 230 -2.03 -35.18 -42.38
CA ILE A 230 -1.33 -34.58 -41.27
C ILE A 230 -1.96 -35.08 -39.95
N SER A 231 -1.12 -35.60 -39.05
CA SER A 231 -1.56 -36.27 -37.82
C SER A 231 -1.05 -35.56 -36.56
N LEU A 232 -1.08 -34.23 -36.57
CA LEU A 232 -0.79 -33.39 -35.39
C LEU A 232 -2.01 -33.33 -34.48
N PRO A 233 -1.88 -33.70 -33.21
CA PRO A 233 -3.00 -33.68 -32.24
C PRO A 233 -3.67 -32.31 -32.16
N ASP A 234 -2.89 -31.27 -32.17
CA ASP A 234 -3.30 -29.89 -31.90
C ASP A 234 -3.48 -29.05 -33.18
N ALA A 235 -3.53 -29.68 -34.34
CA ALA A 235 -3.65 -28.97 -35.62
C ALA A 235 -4.86 -28.00 -35.68
N ALA A 236 -5.98 -28.40 -35.10
CA ALA A 236 -7.18 -27.56 -35.04
C ALA A 236 -7.00 -26.35 -34.12
N ASP A 237 -6.43 -26.55 -32.94
CA ASP A 237 -6.23 -25.49 -31.95
C ASP A 237 -5.16 -24.51 -32.43
N LEU A 238 -4.03 -25.00 -32.97
CA LEU A 238 -3.01 -24.14 -33.59
C LEU A 238 -3.59 -23.31 -34.76
N THR A 239 -4.48 -23.90 -35.57
CA THR A 239 -5.12 -23.18 -36.67
C THR A 239 -6.02 -22.05 -36.16
N LYS A 240 -6.83 -22.32 -35.14
CA LYS A 240 -7.70 -21.31 -34.54
C LYS A 240 -6.92 -20.22 -33.82
N ALA A 241 -5.90 -20.61 -33.05
CA ALA A 241 -5.04 -19.70 -32.33
C ALA A 241 -4.39 -18.64 -33.23
N VAL A 242 -4.07 -19.03 -34.49
CA VAL A 242 -3.51 -18.09 -35.47
C VAL A 242 -4.59 -17.27 -36.19
N LEU A 243 -5.73 -17.89 -36.53
CA LEU A 243 -6.69 -17.29 -37.46
C LEU A 243 -7.82 -16.52 -36.76
N THR A 244 -8.42 -17.08 -35.69
CA THR A 244 -9.71 -16.64 -35.21
C THR A 244 -9.77 -16.32 -33.72
N GLU A 245 -8.95 -16.95 -32.88
CA GLU A 245 -8.94 -16.74 -31.45
C GLU A 245 -8.11 -15.50 -31.07
N GLY A 246 -8.68 -14.61 -30.26
CA GLY A 246 -7.97 -13.46 -29.73
C GLY A 246 -6.85 -13.88 -28.78
N LEU A 247 -5.77 -13.10 -28.71
CA LEU A 247 -4.60 -13.37 -27.87
C LEU A 247 -4.50 -12.30 -26.75
N ASP A 248 -4.53 -12.73 -25.50
CA ASP A 248 -4.06 -11.90 -24.37
C ASP A 248 -2.59 -12.27 -24.06
N TRP A 249 -1.68 -11.59 -24.77
CA TRP A 249 -0.24 -11.84 -24.64
C TRP A 249 0.29 -11.46 -23.26
N ALA A 250 -0.22 -10.37 -22.67
CA ALA A 250 0.16 -9.96 -21.34
C ALA A 250 -0.21 -11.03 -20.29
N ALA A 251 -1.41 -11.59 -20.38
CA ALA A 251 -1.85 -12.67 -19.49
C ALA A 251 -1.02 -13.94 -19.69
N GLU A 252 -0.76 -14.34 -20.94
CA GLU A 252 0.04 -15.53 -21.26
C GLU A 252 1.47 -15.41 -20.68
N LEU A 253 2.11 -14.25 -20.83
CA LEU A 253 3.43 -14.01 -20.25
C LEU A 253 3.40 -14.01 -18.71
N ASN A 254 2.34 -13.48 -18.12
CA ASN A 254 2.18 -13.49 -16.66
C ASN A 254 2.02 -14.92 -16.11
N GLU A 255 1.42 -15.82 -16.88
CA GLU A 255 1.23 -17.23 -16.49
C GLU A 255 2.50 -18.06 -16.71
N LYS A 256 3.13 -17.93 -17.89
CA LYS A 256 4.21 -18.83 -18.31
C LYS A 256 5.62 -18.39 -17.96
N VAL A 257 5.84 -17.08 -17.69
CA VAL A 257 7.18 -16.54 -17.40
C VAL A 257 7.27 -16.13 -15.92
N PRO A 258 7.90 -16.94 -15.06
CA PRO A 258 8.05 -16.62 -13.65
C PRO A 258 8.97 -15.39 -13.40
N ALA A 259 8.85 -14.77 -12.24
CA ALA A 259 9.75 -13.70 -11.82
C ALA A 259 11.21 -14.20 -11.78
N GLY A 260 12.15 -13.36 -12.18
CA GLY A 260 13.58 -13.66 -12.26
C GLY A 260 13.99 -14.62 -13.39
N ALA A 261 13.07 -15.02 -14.26
CA ALA A 261 13.38 -15.89 -15.39
C ALA A 261 14.30 -15.21 -16.41
N THR A 262 14.99 -16.02 -17.19
CA THR A 262 15.70 -15.55 -18.40
C THR A 262 14.87 -15.88 -19.62
N VAL A 263 14.49 -14.85 -20.39
CA VAL A 263 13.78 -14.95 -21.67
C VAL A 263 14.74 -14.63 -22.80
N VAL A 264 14.78 -15.48 -23.83
CA VAL A 264 15.55 -15.26 -25.05
C VAL A 264 14.60 -15.03 -26.22
N ASN A 265 14.61 -13.84 -26.77
CA ASN A 265 13.82 -13.48 -27.95
C ASN A 265 14.50 -14.00 -29.22
N LEU A 266 13.89 -15.00 -29.86
CA LEU A 266 14.35 -15.60 -31.12
C LEU A 266 13.79 -14.90 -32.36
N GLY A 267 13.01 -13.85 -32.18
CA GLY A 267 12.52 -13.04 -33.26
C GLY A 267 11.50 -13.66 -34.22
N PRO A 268 11.58 -13.37 -35.55
CA PRO A 268 12.53 -12.48 -36.21
C PRO A 268 12.46 -11.01 -35.78
N GLY A 269 13.66 -10.36 -35.71
CA GLY A 269 13.79 -8.98 -35.31
C GLY A 269 13.60 -8.72 -33.82
N THR A 270 13.49 -7.44 -33.46
CA THR A 270 13.44 -6.97 -32.06
C THR A 270 12.08 -6.40 -31.66
N GLY A 271 11.02 -6.67 -32.43
CA GLY A 271 9.69 -6.05 -32.20
C GLY A 271 9.08 -6.31 -30.82
N LEU A 272 9.34 -7.47 -30.22
CA LEU A 272 8.84 -7.81 -28.88
C LEU A 272 9.64 -7.17 -27.74
N ALA A 273 10.86 -6.69 -27.99
CA ALA A 273 11.70 -6.07 -26.94
C ALA A 273 11.04 -4.87 -26.26
N ARG A 274 10.37 -4.04 -27.05
CA ARG A 274 9.64 -2.87 -26.53
C ARG A 274 8.49 -3.29 -25.61
N LEU A 275 7.76 -4.33 -25.98
CA LEU A 275 6.66 -4.88 -25.20
C LEU A 275 7.15 -5.60 -23.92
N ALA A 276 8.35 -6.19 -23.98
CA ALA A 276 8.96 -6.92 -22.89
C ALA A 276 9.18 -6.01 -21.65
N ALA A 277 9.65 -4.79 -21.86
CA ALA A 277 9.87 -3.84 -20.76
C ALA A 277 8.58 -3.56 -19.96
N GLU A 278 7.44 -3.50 -20.64
CA GLU A 278 6.14 -3.28 -20.03
C GLU A 278 5.53 -4.56 -19.43
N ASN A 279 5.55 -5.65 -20.20
CA ASN A 279 4.96 -6.92 -19.77
C ASN A 279 5.72 -7.58 -18.60
N PHE A 280 7.02 -7.39 -18.55
CA PHE A 280 7.87 -7.93 -17.48
C PHE A 280 8.18 -6.91 -16.37
N ALA A 281 7.60 -5.72 -16.43
CA ALA A 281 7.78 -4.72 -15.37
C ALA A 281 7.42 -5.33 -13.99
N GLY A 282 8.35 -5.23 -13.04
CA GLY A 282 8.20 -5.79 -11.70
C GLY A 282 8.52 -7.29 -11.56
N ALA A 283 8.91 -7.97 -12.64
CA ALA A 283 9.23 -9.40 -12.61
C ALA A 283 10.74 -9.70 -12.47
N GLY A 284 11.64 -8.72 -12.62
CA GLY A 284 13.09 -8.94 -12.59
C GLY A 284 13.59 -9.87 -13.71
N VAL A 285 12.82 -9.98 -14.80
CA VAL A 285 13.15 -10.86 -15.93
C VAL A 285 14.39 -10.36 -16.65
N ARG A 286 15.35 -11.25 -16.89
CA ARG A 286 16.47 -11.03 -17.79
C ARG A 286 16.02 -11.29 -19.21
N TYR A 287 16.06 -10.28 -20.06
CA TYR A 287 15.63 -10.37 -21.44
C TYR A 287 16.83 -10.30 -22.38
N ILE A 288 17.09 -11.37 -23.13
CA ILE A 288 18.20 -11.51 -24.03
C ILE A 288 17.70 -11.45 -25.47
N GLU A 289 18.29 -10.59 -26.27
CA GLU A 289 18.00 -10.50 -27.71
C GLU A 289 18.79 -11.53 -28.49
N ALA A 290 18.08 -12.29 -29.35
CA ALA A 290 18.65 -13.21 -30.33
C ALA A 290 17.85 -13.20 -31.66
N GLY A 291 16.96 -12.24 -31.85
CA GLY A 291 16.09 -12.11 -33.01
C GLY A 291 16.75 -11.55 -34.25
N THR A 292 18.02 -11.16 -34.21
CA THR A 292 18.82 -10.70 -35.34
C THR A 292 20.17 -11.43 -35.38
N ALA A 293 20.80 -11.53 -36.57
CA ALA A 293 22.13 -12.15 -36.73
C ALA A 293 23.16 -11.49 -35.80
N GLU A 294 23.20 -10.14 -35.74
CA GLU A 294 24.11 -9.39 -34.87
C GLU A 294 23.90 -9.72 -33.39
N ALA A 295 22.65 -9.91 -32.96
CA ALA A 295 22.34 -10.25 -31.57
C ALA A 295 22.77 -11.70 -31.23
N ARG A 296 22.61 -12.65 -32.16
CA ARG A 296 23.06 -14.04 -32.01
C ARG A 296 24.59 -14.12 -31.96
N ASP A 297 25.30 -13.38 -32.84
CA ASP A 297 26.76 -13.24 -32.79
C ASP A 297 27.25 -12.71 -31.45
N ALA A 298 26.58 -11.68 -30.90
CA ALA A 298 26.88 -11.14 -29.58
C ALA A 298 26.68 -12.17 -28.48
N LEU A 299 25.59 -12.94 -28.55
CA LEU A 299 25.32 -14.04 -27.62
C LEU A 299 26.40 -15.13 -27.71
N ALA A 300 26.76 -15.56 -28.91
CA ALA A 300 27.81 -16.57 -29.13
C ALA A 300 29.20 -16.11 -28.66
N SER A 301 29.49 -14.80 -28.76
CA SER A 301 30.75 -14.19 -28.28
C SER A 301 30.79 -13.97 -26.75
N GLY A 302 29.70 -14.28 -26.04
CA GLY A 302 29.58 -14.08 -24.58
C GLY A 302 29.30 -12.64 -24.16
N THR A 303 28.85 -11.78 -25.07
CA THR A 303 28.44 -10.41 -24.81
C THR A 303 26.99 -10.16 -25.27
N PRO A 304 26.00 -10.89 -24.74
CA PRO A 304 24.63 -10.79 -25.19
C PRO A 304 24.07 -9.38 -25.00
N ARG A 305 23.16 -8.99 -25.88
CA ARG A 305 22.32 -7.81 -25.66
C ARG A 305 21.25 -8.19 -24.64
N GLU A 306 21.43 -7.70 -23.44
CA GLU A 306 20.62 -8.05 -22.30
C GLU A 306 19.98 -6.81 -21.68
N SER A 307 18.71 -6.94 -21.26
CA SER A 307 18.03 -5.99 -20.40
C SER A 307 17.44 -6.72 -19.20
N VAL A 308 17.38 -6.04 -18.06
CA VAL A 308 16.77 -6.55 -16.83
C VAL A 308 15.62 -5.61 -16.47
N THR A 309 14.47 -6.17 -16.20
CA THR A 309 13.30 -5.41 -15.77
C THR A 309 13.32 -5.20 -14.26
N GLN A 310 12.51 -4.26 -13.78
CA GLN A 310 12.32 -4.06 -12.35
C GLN A 310 11.79 -5.33 -11.68
N ASP A 311 12.20 -5.59 -10.44
CA ASP A 311 11.72 -6.71 -9.63
C ASP A 311 10.88 -6.21 -8.46
N TRP A 312 9.58 -6.47 -8.49
CA TRP A 312 8.65 -6.14 -7.41
C TRP A 312 8.39 -7.32 -6.48
N SER A 313 8.93 -8.50 -6.77
CA SER A 313 8.84 -9.67 -5.90
C SER A 313 9.49 -9.43 -4.54
N ALA A 314 10.50 -8.55 -4.48
CA ALA A 314 11.13 -8.10 -3.24
C ALA A 314 10.16 -7.38 -2.28
N TYR A 315 9.07 -6.82 -2.81
CA TYR A 315 8.03 -6.15 -2.02
C TYR A 315 6.84 -7.05 -1.71
N ALA A 316 6.85 -8.29 -2.21
CA ALA A 316 5.77 -9.24 -1.95
C ALA A 316 5.66 -9.50 -0.44
N PRO A 317 4.45 -9.45 0.13
CA PRO A 317 4.27 -9.75 1.54
C PRO A 317 4.59 -11.21 1.82
N THR A 318 5.11 -11.47 3.00
CA THR A 318 5.32 -12.82 3.50
C THR A 318 4.50 -13.06 4.76
N ALA A 319 4.26 -14.33 5.09
CA ALA A 319 3.60 -14.64 6.34
C ALA A 319 4.62 -14.71 7.47
N SER A 320 4.31 -14.10 8.60
CA SER A 320 5.02 -14.23 9.87
C SER A 320 4.10 -14.83 10.94
N ILE A 321 4.69 -15.44 11.96
CA ILE A 321 3.95 -15.91 13.14
C ILE A 321 4.38 -15.09 14.34
N VAL A 322 3.46 -14.34 14.91
CA VAL A 322 3.66 -13.47 16.08
C VAL A 322 2.67 -13.89 17.16
N GLY A 323 3.18 -14.25 18.35
CA GLY A 323 2.31 -14.73 19.43
C GLY A 323 1.45 -15.94 19.08
N GLY A 324 1.89 -16.79 18.15
CA GLY A 324 1.13 -17.95 17.66
C GLY A 324 0.08 -17.63 16.59
N ARG A 325 -0.09 -16.39 16.22
CA ARG A 325 -1.00 -15.94 15.17
C ARG A 325 -0.23 -15.67 13.88
N LYS A 326 -0.78 -16.08 12.74
CA LYS A 326 -0.25 -15.77 11.43
C LYS A 326 -0.56 -14.30 11.08
N THR A 327 0.44 -13.55 10.68
CA THR A 327 0.37 -12.12 10.37
C THR A 327 1.07 -11.84 9.05
N VAL A 328 0.80 -10.68 8.47
CA VAL A 328 1.44 -10.20 7.24
C VAL A 328 2.74 -9.49 7.58
N ASP A 329 3.82 -9.81 6.86
CA ASP A 329 5.12 -9.16 6.98
C ASP A 329 5.46 -8.42 5.69
N THR A 330 5.76 -7.10 5.82
CA THR A 330 6.03 -6.17 4.72
C THR A 330 7.18 -5.23 5.09
N ALA A 331 7.56 -4.33 4.18
CA ALA A 331 8.52 -3.27 4.51
C ALA A 331 7.99 -2.35 5.64
N PHE A 332 6.69 -2.07 5.68
CA PHE A 332 6.09 -1.27 6.76
C PHE A 332 6.19 -1.97 8.11
N THR A 333 5.88 -3.25 8.17
CA THR A 333 5.92 -4.01 9.43
C THR A 333 7.34 -4.13 9.97
N ARG A 334 8.32 -4.34 9.08
CA ARG A 334 9.75 -4.36 9.43
C ARG A 334 10.26 -3.00 9.91
N LEU A 335 9.81 -1.90 9.27
CA LEU A 335 10.20 -0.55 9.65
C LEU A 335 9.65 -0.14 11.01
N THR A 336 8.36 -0.43 11.27
CA THR A 336 7.63 0.14 12.42
C THR A 336 7.43 -0.84 13.57
N GLY A 337 7.63 -2.13 13.34
CA GLY A 337 7.27 -3.20 14.27
C GLY A 337 5.75 -3.36 14.47
N ARG A 338 4.92 -2.77 13.60
CA ARG A 338 3.46 -2.80 13.70
C ARG A 338 2.84 -3.62 12.59
N SER A 339 1.54 -3.96 12.75
CA SER A 339 0.73 -4.62 11.72
C SER A 339 0.70 -3.82 10.41
N ALA A 340 0.60 -4.53 9.28
CA ALA A 340 0.36 -3.93 7.97
C ALA A 340 -1.04 -3.30 7.82
N ILE A 341 -1.90 -3.46 8.82
CA ILE A 341 -3.22 -2.82 8.91
C ILE A 341 -3.10 -1.59 9.80
N LEU A 342 -3.33 -0.42 9.24
CA LEU A 342 -3.18 0.87 9.88
C LEU A 342 -4.55 1.52 10.15
N VAL A 343 -4.61 2.41 11.12
CA VAL A 343 -5.80 3.24 11.39
C VAL A 343 -5.50 4.68 10.99
N GLY A 344 -6.24 5.17 9.99
CA GLY A 344 -6.13 6.56 9.53
C GLY A 344 -6.72 7.55 10.52
N GLY A 345 -6.19 8.78 10.52
CA GLY A 345 -6.71 9.85 11.35
C GLY A 345 -8.10 10.31 10.92
N MET A 346 -9.05 10.28 11.83
CA MET A 346 -10.45 10.64 11.61
C MET A 346 -10.95 11.65 12.65
N THR A 347 -11.32 12.84 12.21
CA THR A 347 -12.04 13.78 13.08
C THR A 347 -13.55 13.54 12.93
N PRO A 348 -14.29 13.25 14.05
CA PRO A 348 -13.85 13.30 15.43
C PRO A 348 -13.37 11.96 16.01
N THR A 349 -13.48 10.83 15.30
CA THR A 349 -13.37 9.47 15.86
C THR A 349 -12.02 9.22 16.55
N THR A 350 -10.89 9.42 15.85
CA THR A 350 -9.56 9.21 16.45
C THR A 350 -8.98 10.45 17.13
N VAL A 351 -9.82 11.43 17.44
CA VAL A 351 -9.48 12.51 18.37
C VAL A 351 -9.41 11.96 19.79
N GLU A 352 -10.24 10.98 20.09
CA GLU A 352 -10.40 10.39 21.42
C GLU A 352 -9.29 9.37 21.74
N PRO A 353 -8.63 9.51 22.91
CA PRO A 353 -7.52 8.64 23.30
C PRO A 353 -7.89 7.15 23.43
N GLU A 354 -9.14 6.81 23.76
CA GLU A 354 -9.61 5.46 24.00
C GLU A 354 -9.47 4.57 22.76
N ILE A 355 -9.97 5.01 21.61
CA ILE A 355 -9.86 4.24 20.36
C ILE A 355 -8.41 4.21 19.84
N VAL A 356 -7.66 5.30 20.03
CA VAL A 356 -6.24 5.37 19.67
C VAL A 356 -5.45 4.35 20.47
N ALA A 357 -5.67 4.31 21.80
CA ALA A 357 -5.02 3.33 22.66
C ALA A 357 -5.43 1.89 22.34
N ALA A 358 -6.70 1.63 22.05
CA ALA A 358 -7.19 0.29 21.70
C ALA A 358 -6.47 -0.25 20.47
N ALA A 359 -6.36 0.55 19.39
CA ALA A 359 -5.67 0.16 18.17
C ALA A 359 -4.15 0.00 18.39
N ALA A 360 -3.50 0.90 19.12
CA ALA A 360 -2.08 0.85 19.41
C ALA A 360 -1.71 -0.37 20.28
N ASN A 361 -2.51 -0.67 21.31
CA ASN A 361 -2.33 -1.82 22.19
C ASN A 361 -2.52 -3.15 21.42
N ALA A 362 -3.41 -3.16 20.42
CA ALA A 362 -3.57 -4.29 19.51
C ALA A 362 -2.40 -4.46 18.50
N GLY A 363 -1.41 -3.56 18.50
CA GLY A 363 -0.21 -3.64 17.67
C GLY A 363 -0.30 -2.94 16.33
N HIS A 364 -1.24 -2.04 16.17
CA HIS A 364 -1.44 -1.31 14.91
C HIS A 364 -0.86 0.11 14.95
N TRP A 365 -0.52 0.63 13.78
CA TRP A 365 -0.31 2.05 13.57
C TRP A 365 -1.66 2.76 13.72
N VAL A 366 -1.71 3.83 14.46
CA VAL A 366 -2.94 4.61 14.64
C VAL A 366 -2.64 6.09 14.74
N GLU A 367 -3.38 6.88 13.98
CA GLU A 367 -3.23 8.32 13.91
C GLU A 367 -4.19 9.02 14.89
N MET A 368 -3.64 9.69 15.90
CA MET A 368 -4.41 10.65 16.69
C MET A 368 -4.73 11.87 15.83
N ALA A 369 -6.00 12.14 15.58
CA ALA A 369 -6.41 13.19 14.66
C ALA A 369 -6.22 14.59 15.27
N GLY A 370 -5.36 15.39 14.66
CA GLY A 370 -5.09 16.78 15.07
C GLY A 370 -6.25 17.74 14.82
N GLY A 371 -7.19 17.40 13.93
CA GLY A 371 -8.35 18.24 13.63
C GLY A 371 -9.25 18.55 14.82
N GLY A 372 -9.26 17.69 15.84
CA GLY A 372 -9.98 17.91 17.10
C GLY A 372 -9.11 18.44 18.24
N GLN A 373 -7.79 18.44 18.10
CA GLN A 373 -6.86 18.97 19.09
C GLN A 373 -6.76 20.49 18.97
N VAL A 374 -7.85 21.20 19.27
CA VAL A 374 -8.07 22.60 18.86
C VAL A 374 -7.49 23.64 19.83
N THR A 375 -7.07 23.22 21.03
CA THR A 375 -6.34 24.04 22.00
C THR A 375 -5.17 23.25 22.59
N GLU A 376 -4.18 23.95 23.14
CA GLU A 376 -3.07 23.28 23.83
C GLU A 376 -3.56 22.52 25.09
N ASP A 377 -4.62 22.96 25.73
CA ASP A 377 -5.19 22.29 26.91
C ASP A 377 -5.83 20.96 26.52
N ILE A 378 -6.69 20.93 25.48
CA ILE A 378 -7.29 19.71 24.95
C ILE A 378 -6.19 18.75 24.48
N LEU A 379 -5.21 19.22 23.70
CA LEU A 379 -4.08 18.39 23.26
C LEU A 379 -3.33 17.78 24.44
N ASN A 380 -3.06 18.55 25.48
CA ASN A 380 -2.35 18.09 26.67
C ASN A 380 -3.14 17.03 27.43
N GLU A 381 -4.44 17.27 27.65
CA GLU A 381 -5.33 16.35 28.34
C GLU A 381 -5.45 15.00 27.59
N HIS A 382 -5.63 15.07 26.27
CA HIS A 382 -5.74 13.85 25.46
C HIS A 382 -4.42 13.08 25.40
N LEU A 383 -3.26 13.74 25.29
CA LEU A 383 -1.96 13.06 25.29
C LEU A 383 -1.63 12.45 26.66
N ASP A 384 -1.97 13.14 27.75
CA ASP A 384 -1.80 12.61 29.11
C ASP A 384 -2.73 11.41 29.36
N ARG A 385 -3.97 11.46 28.85
CA ARG A 385 -4.92 10.34 28.88
C ARG A 385 -4.44 9.16 28.03
N LEU A 386 -3.96 9.43 26.81
CA LEU A 386 -3.39 8.42 25.94
C LEU A 386 -2.22 7.68 26.62
N GLY A 387 -1.33 8.43 27.29
CA GLY A 387 -0.21 7.86 28.04
C GLY A 387 -0.63 6.95 29.21
N GLN A 388 -1.83 7.17 29.78
CA GLN A 388 -2.40 6.30 30.83
C GLN A 388 -3.04 5.02 30.26
N LEU A 389 -3.53 5.05 29.03
CA LEU A 389 -4.25 3.96 28.38
C LEU A 389 -3.35 3.00 27.61
N LEU A 390 -2.20 3.51 27.15
CA LEU A 390 -1.26 2.70 26.38
C LEU A 390 -0.52 1.70 27.26
N GLU A 391 -0.39 0.49 26.77
CA GLU A 391 0.47 -0.52 27.35
C GLU A 391 1.95 -0.10 27.25
N PRO A 392 2.82 -0.60 28.16
CA PRO A 392 4.25 -0.28 28.12
C PRO A 392 4.87 -0.55 26.74
N GLY A 393 5.61 0.44 26.22
CA GLY A 393 6.27 0.36 24.92
C GLY A 393 5.36 0.62 23.70
N ARG A 394 4.07 0.83 23.89
CA ARG A 394 3.16 1.21 22.81
C ARG A 394 3.18 2.73 22.61
N THR A 395 3.02 3.13 21.36
CA THR A 395 3.00 4.53 20.94
C THR A 395 1.98 4.73 19.84
N ALA A 396 1.56 5.98 19.64
CA ALA A 396 0.67 6.39 18.56
C ALA A 396 1.37 7.40 17.64
N GLN A 397 0.72 7.76 16.56
CA GLN A 397 1.16 8.77 15.62
C GLN A 397 0.23 9.98 15.68
N PHE A 398 0.74 11.15 15.31
CA PHE A 398 -0.05 12.38 15.28
C PHE A 398 -0.36 12.79 13.84
N ASN A 399 -1.65 12.90 13.50
CA ASN A 399 -2.08 13.40 12.21
C ASN A 399 -2.21 14.90 12.22
N ALA A 400 -1.42 15.59 11.42
CA ALA A 400 -1.37 17.05 11.35
C ALA A 400 -2.02 17.58 10.07
N MET A 401 -3.02 18.45 10.23
CA MET A 401 -3.72 19.09 9.11
C MET A 401 -2.94 20.30 8.59
N PHE A 402 -2.26 20.15 7.46
CA PHE A 402 -1.42 21.22 6.89
C PHE A 402 -2.24 22.42 6.40
N LEU A 403 -3.39 22.19 5.75
CA LEU A 403 -4.23 23.28 5.21
C LEU A 403 -4.95 24.13 6.24
N ASP A 404 -4.99 23.73 7.51
CA ASP A 404 -5.53 24.56 8.58
C ASP A 404 -4.39 25.38 9.25
N PRO A 405 -4.23 26.68 8.90
CA PRO A 405 -3.09 27.46 9.40
C PRO A 405 -3.08 27.63 10.92
N TYR A 406 -4.25 27.60 11.56
CA TYR A 406 -4.35 27.70 13.00
C TYR A 406 -3.84 26.44 13.70
N LEU A 407 -4.33 25.28 13.27
CA LEU A 407 -3.92 23.99 13.82
C LEU A 407 -2.46 23.68 13.49
N TRP A 408 -2.05 23.90 12.25
CA TRP A 408 -0.65 23.73 11.84
C TRP A 408 0.29 24.61 12.65
N GLY A 409 -0.07 25.91 12.81
CA GLY A 409 0.71 26.87 13.60
C GLY A 409 0.86 26.45 15.06
N MET A 410 -0.18 25.83 15.63
CA MET A 410 -0.16 25.31 17.00
C MET A 410 0.65 24.02 17.11
N HIS A 411 0.40 23.02 16.26
CA HIS A 411 0.95 21.69 16.40
C HIS A 411 2.44 21.63 16.04
N PHE A 412 2.82 22.06 14.83
CA PHE A 412 4.17 21.91 14.26
C PHE A 412 4.79 23.22 13.73
N GLY A 413 4.00 24.28 13.58
CA GLY A 413 4.45 25.58 13.11
C GLY A 413 5.11 26.41 14.23
N SER A 414 4.59 27.61 14.49
CA SER A 414 5.23 28.58 15.40
C SER A 414 5.24 28.16 16.88
N ARG A 415 4.20 27.43 17.34
CA ARG A 415 4.08 27.01 18.73
C ARG A 415 4.71 25.67 19.05
N ARG A 416 4.75 24.74 18.08
CA ARG A 416 5.32 23.37 18.18
C ARG A 416 4.83 22.61 19.43
N ALA A 417 3.53 22.66 19.71
CA ALA A 417 2.98 22.05 20.93
C ALA A 417 3.22 20.54 20.98
N VAL A 418 3.03 19.82 19.83
CA VAL A 418 3.23 18.36 19.73
C VAL A 418 4.71 17.99 19.93
N SER A 419 5.63 18.70 19.29
CA SER A 419 7.08 18.46 19.45
C SER A 419 7.53 18.66 20.91
N LYS A 420 7.01 19.70 21.59
CA LYS A 420 7.31 19.93 23.00
C LYS A 420 6.78 18.82 23.90
N LYS A 421 5.58 18.32 23.62
CA LYS A 421 4.99 17.20 24.35
C LYS A 421 5.78 15.89 24.10
N ARG A 422 6.21 15.63 22.86
CA ARG A 422 7.09 14.50 22.55
C ARG A 422 8.38 14.58 23.36
N ALA A 423 9.03 15.73 23.38
CA ALA A 423 10.24 15.97 24.18
C ALA A 423 10.00 15.82 25.68
N ALA A 424 8.78 16.04 26.18
CA ALA A 424 8.38 15.83 27.56
C ALA A 424 7.96 14.36 27.86
N GLY A 425 8.03 13.45 26.88
CA GLY A 425 7.76 12.04 27.07
C GLY A 425 6.38 11.56 26.61
N ALA A 426 5.63 12.38 25.86
CA ALA A 426 4.37 11.92 25.28
C ALA A 426 4.62 10.71 24.35
N PRO A 427 3.75 9.68 24.38
CA PRO A 427 3.95 8.42 23.67
C PRO A 427 3.61 8.52 22.18
N LEU A 428 4.27 9.44 21.49
CA LEU A 428 4.13 9.67 20.05
C LEU A 428 5.46 9.39 19.37
N ASP A 429 5.46 8.63 18.28
CA ASP A 429 6.69 8.32 17.55
C ASP A 429 6.62 8.58 16.04
N GLY A 430 5.50 9.06 15.54
CA GLY A 430 5.35 9.41 14.14
C GLY A 430 4.46 10.63 13.92
N VAL A 431 4.70 11.28 12.80
CA VAL A 431 3.90 12.40 12.31
C VAL A 431 3.38 12.09 10.92
N VAL A 432 2.07 12.24 10.75
CA VAL A 432 1.40 12.12 9.45
C VAL A 432 0.95 13.50 9.01
N VAL A 433 1.49 14.00 7.92
CA VAL A 433 1.10 15.27 7.32
C VAL A 433 -0.04 15.02 6.33
N SER A 434 -1.21 15.56 6.63
CA SER A 434 -2.45 15.34 5.86
C SER A 434 -3.08 16.68 5.44
N ALA A 435 -4.11 16.60 4.62
CA ALA A 435 -4.80 17.75 4.04
C ALA A 435 -3.82 18.72 3.35
N GLY A 436 -3.07 18.19 2.41
CA GLY A 436 -2.03 18.89 1.65
C GLY A 436 -0.62 18.48 2.06
N ILE A 437 0.34 18.84 1.20
CA ILE A 437 1.79 18.62 1.40
C ILE A 437 2.45 20.00 1.35
N PRO A 438 3.37 20.33 2.28
CA PRO A 438 4.14 21.58 2.21
C PRO A 438 4.90 21.70 0.88
N GLU A 439 5.27 22.92 0.49
CA GLU A 439 6.15 23.12 -0.65
C GLU A 439 7.45 22.33 -0.48
N PHE A 440 8.11 22.00 -1.61
CA PHE A 440 9.19 21.02 -1.64
C PHE A 440 10.29 21.26 -0.59
N GLU A 441 10.84 22.49 -0.57
CA GLU A 441 11.90 22.87 0.37
C GLU A 441 11.42 22.83 1.83
N GLU A 442 10.21 23.35 2.08
CA GLU A 442 9.59 23.32 3.43
C GLU A 442 9.36 21.89 3.90
N ALA A 443 8.94 20.99 2.99
CA ALA A 443 8.69 19.59 3.33
C ALA A 443 9.99 18.85 3.70
N VAL A 444 11.08 19.08 2.97
CA VAL A 444 12.40 18.51 3.27
C VAL A 444 12.89 18.99 4.64
N GLU A 445 12.87 20.32 4.88
CA GLU A 445 13.25 20.90 6.18
C GLU A 445 12.37 20.39 7.32
N LEU A 446 11.07 20.20 7.07
CA LEU A 446 10.13 19.64 8.04
C LEU A 446 10.53 18.25 8.47
N VAL A 447 10.85 17.34 7.52
CA VAL A 447 11.24 15.96 7.82
C VAL A 447 12.55 15.92 8.63
N GLU A 448 13.58 16.66 8.19
CA GLU A 448 14.85 16.76 8.93
C GLU A 448 14.63 17.25 10.36
N ARG A 449 13.78 18.25 10.53
CA ARG A 449 13.44 18.80 11.84
C ARG A 449 12.69 17.80 12.71
N LEU A 450 11.66 17.11 12.17
CA LEU A 450 10.89 16.13 12.94
C LEU A 450 11.77 14.98 13.42
N HIS A 451 12.68 14.46 12.58
CA HIS A 451 13.66 13.49 13.01
C HIS A 451 14.56 14.01 14.14
N SER A 452 15.02 15.28 14.05
CA SER A 452 15.83 15.90 15.12
C SER A 452 15.04 16.11 16.42
N GLU A 453 13.71 16.22 16.35
CA GLU A 453 12.79 16.34 17.48
C GLU A 453 12.36 14.97 18.06
N GLY A 454 12.91 13.86 17.53
CA GLY A 454 12.72 12.51 18.05
C GLY A 454 11.52 11.77 17.48
N PHE A 455 11.03 12.14 16.31
CA PHE A 455 10.02 11.37 15.55
C PHE A 455 10.71 10.49 14.52
N PRO A 456 10.84 9.18 14.74
CA PRO A 456 11.48 8.27 13.79
C PRO A 456 10.67 8.08 12.49
N TYR A 457 9.37 8.31 12.53
CA TYR A 457 8.49 8.08 11.39
C TYR A 457 7.82 9.38 10.92
N VAL A 458 7.94 9.65 9.61
CA VAL A 458 7.23 10.74 8.94
C VAL A 458 6.49 10.17 7.75
N ALA A 459 5.20 10.47 7.69
CA ALA A 459 4.33 10.07 6.61
C ALA A 459 3.66 11.28 5.95
N PHE A 460 3.44 11.19 4.65
CA PHE A 460 2.60 12.11 3.88
C PHE A 460 1.36 11.39 3.35
N LYS A 461 0.23 12.09 3.29
CA LYS A 461 -1.03 11.59 2.71
C LYS A 461 -1.34 12.25 1.37
N PRO A 462 -0.73 11.80 0.26
CA PRO A 462 -1.07 12.31 -1.06
C PRO A 462 -2.39 11.70 -1.56
N GLY A 463 -3.25 12.56 -2.16
CA GLY A 463 -4.50 12.16 -2.81
C GLY A 463 -4.50 12.42 -4.32
N THR A 464 -3.38 12.86 -4.90
CA THR A 464 -3.23 13.09 -6.35
C THR A 464 -1.88 12.59 -6.87
N VAL A 465 -1.82 12.25 -8.16
CA VAL A 465 -0.56 11.85 -8.83
C VAL A 465 0.54 12.91 -8.66
N ALA A 466 0.18 14.20 -8.72
CA ALA A 466 1.12 15.29 -8.55
C ALA A 466 1.74 15.30 -7.15
N GLN A 467 0.92 15.11 -6.11
CA GLN A 467 1.39 15.03 -4.72
C GLN A 467 2.25 13.79 -4.48
N ILE A 468 1.92 12.64 -5.08
CA ILE A 468 2.76 11.44 -4.98
C ILE A 468 4.14 11.69 -5.58
N ARG A 469 4.21 12.32 -6.74
CA ARG A 469 5.49 12.70 -7.37
C ARG A 469 6.30 13.68 -6.51
N GLN A 470 5.63 14.59 -5.83
CA GLN A 470 6.28 15.49 -4.86
C GLN A 470 6.89 14.69 -3.70
N VAL A 471 6.17 13.70 -3.13
CA VAL A 471 6.71 12.81 -2.09
C VAL A 471 7.94 12.03 -2.58
N VAL A 472 7.92 11.54 -3.84
CA VAL A 472 9.07 10.88 -4.47
C VAL A 472 10.28 11.83 -4.55
N GLN A 473 10.07 13.09 -4.93
CA GLN A 473 11.15 14.09 -4.99
C GLN A 473 11.73 14.38 -3.60
N ILE A 474 10.86 14.55 -2.59
CA ILE A 474 11.27 14.76 -1.20
C ILE A 474 12.11 13.57 -0.72
N ALA A 475 11.67 12.35 -0.97
CA ALA A 475 12.40 11.14 -0.56
C ALA A 475 13.80 11.05 -1.20
N ARG A 476 13.94 11.39 -2.49
CA ARG A 476 15.21 11.42 -3.18
C ARG A 476 16.16 12.48 -2.60
N GLU A 477 15.66 13.70 -2.36
CA GLU A 477 16.45 14.78 -1.76
C GLU A 477 16.96 14.42 -0.36
N LEU A 478 16.09 13.82 0.46
CA LEU A 478 16.46 13.34 1.80
C LEU A 478 17.54 12.25 1.72
N GLY A 479 17.43 11.33 0.76
CA GLY A 479 18.45 10.31 0.52
C GLY A 479 19.80 10.92 0.11
N GLU A 480 19.80 11.95 -0.76
CA GLU A 480 21.02 12.69 -1.15
C GLU A 480 21.65 13.44 0.04
N LYS A 481 20.84 13.89 0.99
CA LYS A 481 21.28 14.51 2.24
C LYS A 481 21.73 13.49 3.30
N GLY A 482 21.61 12.20 3.03
CA GLY A 482 22.01 11.12 3.95
C GLY A 482 21.00 10.84 5.05
N VAL A 483 19.75 11.26 4.90
CA VAL A 483 18.66 10.83 5.78
C VAL A 483 18.28 9.41 5.40
N THR A 484 18.52 8.47 6.29
CA THR A 484 18.36 7.03 6.02
C THR A 484 16.97 6.48 6.34
N ALA A 485 16.19 7.16 7.18
CA ALA A 485 14.85 6.74 7.51
C ALA A 485 13.92 6.92 6.30
N PRO A 486 13.26 5.86 5.81
CA PRO A 486 12.38 5.98 4.64
C PRO A 486 11.14 6.80 4.97
N LEU A 487 10.65 7.56 3.99
CA LEU A 487 9.33 8.19 4.07
C LEU A 487 8.24 7.14 3.90
N ILE A 488 7.10 7.39 4.54
CA ILE A 488 5.87 6.62 4.35
C ILE A 488 4.92 7.46 3.50
N ALA A 489 4.47 6.92 2.36
CA ALA A 489 3.40 7.50 1.57
C ALA A 489 2.10 6.77 1.89
N MET A 490 1.15 7.45 2.48
CA MET A 490 -0.20 6.95 2.76
C MET A 490 -1.12 7.46 1.64
N ILE A 491 -1.18 6.73 0.53
CA ILE A 491 -1.91 7.11 -0.69
C ILE A 491 -3.41 6.94 -0.45
N GLU A 492 -4.15 8.03 -0.61
CA GLU A 492 -5.56 8.09 -0.26
C GLU A 492 -6.46 8.15 -1.51
N ASP A 493 -7.32 7.14 -1.66
CA ASP A 493 -8.36 7.05 -2.70
C ASP A 493 -9.41 8.16 -2.52
N GLY A 494 -9.91 8.70 -3.60
CA GLY A 494 -11.02 9.66 -3.58
C GLY A 494 -12.34 9.12 -3.00
N GLN A 495 -12.46 7.82 -2.71
CA GLN A 495 -13.57 7.21 -1.98
C GLN A 495 -13.37 7.21 -0.46
N ALA A 496 -12.33 7.89 0.04
CA ALA A 496 -12.09 8.05 1.47
C ALA A 496 -13.20 8.87 2.14
N GLY A 497 -13.43 8.62 3.42
CA GLY A 497 -14.29 9.47 4.24
C GLY A 497 -13.63 10.81 4.56
N GLY A 498 -14.42 11.84 4.75
CA GLY A 498 -13.91 13.20 4.97
C GLY A 498 -13.58 13.92 3.66
N HIS A 499 -12.57 14.79 3.71
CA HIS A 499 -12.09 15.48 2.51
C HIS A 499 -11.46 14.50 1.54
N HIS A 500 -11.80 14.61 0.25
CA HIS A 500 -11.37 13.66 -0.76
C HIS A 500 -10.96 14.32 -2.09
N SER A 501 -10.14 13.60 -2.85
CA SER A 501 -9.89 13.85 -4.28
C SER A 501 -10.95 13.14 -5.13
N TRP A 502 -10.74 13.13 -6.44
CA TRP A 502 -11.57 12.40 -7.40
C TRP A 502 -10.76 11.34 -8.16
N GLU A 503 -9.59 10.96 -7.64
CA GLU A 503 -8.72 9.96 -8.23
C GLU A 503 -8.82 8.64 -7.42
N SER A 504 -9.00 7.52 -8.11
CA SER A 504 -9.02 6.19 -7.50
C SER A 504 -7.60 5.68 -7.19
N LEU A 505 -7.47 4.71 -6.27
CA LEU A 505 -6.16 4.08 -5.99
C LEU A 505 -5.46 3.56 -7.24
N PRO A 506 -6.12 2.86 -8.19
CA PRO A 506 -5.46 2.46 -9.43
C PRO A 506 -4.95 3.65 -10.27
N GLU A 507 -5.73 4.73 -10.41
CA GLU A 507 -5.30 5.94 -11.12
C GLU A 507 -4.08 6.60 -10.44
N LEU A 508 -3.98 6.53 -9.13
CA LEU A 508 -2.86 7.04 -8.35
C LEU A 508 -1.63 6.13 -8.44
N LEU A 509 -1.81 4.82 -8.27
CA LEU A 509 -0.72 3.85 -8.13
C LEU A 509 -0.11 3.43 -9.48
N LEU A 510 -0.91 3.16 -10.51
CA LEU A 510 -0.39 2.66 -11.78
C LEU A 510 0.71 3.55 -12.39
N PRO A 511 0.58 4.91 -12.41
CA PRO A 511 1.60 5.78 -12.97
C PRO A 511 2.74 6.13 -12.02
N THR A 512 2.66 5.80 -10.73
CA THR A 512 3.59 6.27 -9.69
C THR A 512 4.32 5.17 -8.94
N TYR A 513 3.83 3.95 -8.98
CA TYR A 513 4.32 2.83 -8.18
C TYR A 513 5.83 2.58 -8.36
N ALA A 514 6.28 2.50 -9.61
CA ALA A 514 7.70 2.28 -9.90
C ALA A 514 8.58 3.40 -9.31
N GLN A 515 8.13 4.66 -9.42
CA GLN A 515 8.86 5.82 -8.90
C GLN A 515 8.95 5.81 -7.36
N LEU A 516 7.87 5.39 -6.69
CA LEU A 516 7.83 5.23 -5.23
C LEU A 516 8.84 4.16 -4.77
N ARG A 517 8.84 3.00 -5.44
CA ARG A 517 9.75 1.90 -5.10
C ARG A 517 11.21 2.24 -5.38
N GLU A 518 11.51 2.92 -6.50
CA GLU A 518 12.86 3.41 -6.81
C GLU A 518 13.37 4.44 -5.80
N ALA A 519 12.49 5.26 -5.24
CA ALA A 519 12.84 6.23 -4.22
C ALA A 519 12.92 5.64 -2.79
N GLY A 520 12.68 4.33 -2.64
CA GLY A 520 12.70 3.67 -1.34
C GLY A 520 11.56 4.08 -0.39
N VAL A 521 10.45 4.58 -0.94
CA VAL A 521 9.29 4.99 -0.15
C VAL A 521 8.51 3.77 0.30
N VAL A 522 8.11 3.73 1.56
CA VAL A 522 7.16 2.75 2.09
C VAL A 522 5.76 3.15 1.65
N VAL A 523 5.08 2.25 0.93
CA VAL A 523 3.80 2.55 0.26
C VAL A 523 2.65 1.96 1.04
N CYS A 524 1.79 2.81 1.57
CA CYS A 524 0.52 2.41 2.18
C CYS A 524 -0.65 2.96 1.36
N ALA A 525 -1.76 2.23 1.30
CA ALA A 525 -2.94 2.60 0.54
C ALA A 525 -4.20 2.58 1.43
N GLY A 526 -5.14 3.49 1.18
CA GLY A 526 -6.40 3.55 1.92
C GLY A 526 -7.46 4.36 1.20
N GLY A 527 -8.64 4.41 1.78
CA GLY A 527 -9.84 4.95 1.14
C GLY A 527 -10.59 3.86 0.36
N GLY A 528 -11.89 3.74 0.57
CA GLY A 528 -12.72 2.72 -0.08
C GLY A 528 -12.39 1.26 0.27
N LEU A 529 -11.46 1.00 1.20
CA LEU A 529 -11.01 -0.34 1.62
C LEU A 529 -11.77 -0.83 2.86
N GLY A 530 -13.09 -0.68 2.87
CA GLY A 530 -13.93 -1.15 3.99
C GLY A 530 -14.06 -2.68 4.05
N ASP A 531 -13.85 -3.39 2.94
CA ASP A 531 -13.87 -4.85 2.88
C ASP A 531 -12.47 -5.42 3.12
N PRO A 532 -12.30 -6.37 4.10
CA PRO A 532 -11.03 -7.05 4.36
C PRO A 532 -10.42 -7.74 3.15
N GLU A 533 -11.22 -8.37 2.28
CA GLU A 533 -10.72 -9.04 1.08
C GLU A 533 -10.18 -8.04 0.05
N ARG A 534 -10.87 -6.92 -0.14
CA ARG A 534 -10.38 -5.83 -1.00
C ARG A 534 -9.08 -5.22 -0.46
N ALA A 535 -8.96 -5.05 0.84
CA ALA A 535 -7.72 -4.59 1.47
C ALA A 535 -6.57 -5.59 1.25
N ALA A 536 -6.86 -6.89 1.32
CA ALA A 536 -5.90 -7.95 1.05
C ALA A 536 -5.41 -7.96 -0.41
N ASP A 537 -6.26 -7.60 -1.39
CA ASP A 537 -5.86 -7.44 -2.80
C ASP A 537 -4.75 -6.40 -2.99
N TYR A 538 -4.79 -5.32 -2.21
CA TYR A 538 -3.72 -4.30 -2.25
C TYR A 538 -2.46 -4.78 -1.55
N LEU A 539 -2.57 -5.47 -0.43
CA LEU A 539 -1.41 -6.00 0.29
C LEU A 539 -0.65 -7.05 -0.52
N ASP A 540 -1.32 -7.99 -1.18
CA ASP A 540 -0.69 -9.01 -2.00
C ASP A 540 -0.40 -8.55 -3.44
N GLY A 541 -0.92 -7.36 -3.83
CA GLY A 541 -0.73 -6.75 -5.14
C GLY A 541 -1.64 -7.31 -6.23
N SER A 542 -2.56 -8.21 -5.92
CA SER A 542 -3.44 -8.85 -6.92
C SER A 542 -4.39 -7.86 -7.61
N TRP A 543 -4.69 -6.71 -6.99
CA TRP A 543 -5.51 -5.63 -7.56
C TRP A 543 -5.03 -5.18 -8.95
N SER A 544 -3.71 -5.19 -9.17
CA SER A 544 -3.11 -4.71 -10.43
C SER A 544 -3.33 -5.66 -11.62
N ARG A 545 -3.73 -6.91 -11.36
CA ARG A 545 -4.00 -7.91 -12.42
C ARG A 545 -5.18 -7.51 -13.30
N ALA A 546 -6.18 -6.82 -12.74
CA ALA A 546 -7.30 -6.28 -13.51
C ALA A 546 -6.87 -5.29 -14.60
N TYR A 547 -5.66 -4.72 -14.45
CA TYR A 547 -5.05 -3.78 -15.38
C TYR A 547 -3.92 -4.42 -16.20
N GLY A 548 -3.85 -5.75 -16.26
CA GLY A 548 -2.83 -6.50 -17.00
C GLY A 548 -1.41 -6.37 -16.44
N ARG A 549 -1.27 -5.93 -15.18
CA ARG A 549 0.03 -5.75 -14.52
C ARG A 549 0.41 -6.97 -13.68
N ARG A 550 1.72 -7.14 -13.45
CA ARG A 550 2.24 -8.03 -12.40
C ARG A 550 1.75 -7.56 -11.04
N PRO A 551 1.67 -8.44 -10.03
CA PRO A 551 1.28 -8.02 -8.68
C PRO A 551 2.08 -6.81 -8.21
N MET A 552 1.37 -5.78 -7.74
CA MET A 552 1.93 -4.52 -7.23
C MET A 552 1.56 -4.37 -5.75
N PRO A 553 2.23 -5.11 -4.84
CA PRO A 553 1.89 -5.10 -3.42
C PRO A 553 2.16 -3.75 -2.77
N VAL A 554 1.30 -3.33 -1.84
CA VAL A 554 1.58 -2.22 -0.94
C VAL A 554 2.12 -2.75 0.40
N ASP A 555 2.81 -1.89 1.16
CA ASP A 555 3.44 -2.28 2.42
C ASP A 555 2.48 -2.20 3.61
N GLY A 556 1.37 -1.48 3.46
CA GLY A 556 0.32 -1.38 4.45
C GLY A 556 -0.99 -0.88 3.85
N VAL A 557 -2.09 -1.14 4.55
CA VAL A 557 -3.39 -0.58 4.22
C VAL A 557 -3.96 0.16 5.42
N PHE A 558 -4.50 1.36 5.21
CA PHE A 558 -5.12 2.11 6.29
C PHE A 558 -6.63 2.19 6.10
N ILE A 559 -7.33 1.99 7.21
CA ILE A 559 -8.79 1.98 7.29
C ILE A 559 -9.26 3.06 8.26
N GLY A 560 -10.47 3.53 8.08
CA GLY A 560 -11.07 4.56 8.93
C GLY A 560 -12.53 4.24 9.24
N THR A 561 -13.39 4.42 8.27
CA THR A 561 -14.86 4.34 8.39
C THR A 561 -15.38 3.12 9.18
N PRO A 562 -14.88 1.90 8.99
CA PRO A 562 -15.34 0.74 9.78
C PRO A 562 -15.21 0.90 11.29
N LEU A 563 -14.23 1.71 11.73
CA LEU A 563 -13.96 1.95 13.15
C LEU A 563 -14.86 3.03 13.78
N MET A 564 -15.61 3.79 12.98
CA MET A 564 -16.51 4.83 13.51
C MET A 564 -17.62 4.26 14.40
N ALA A 565 -18.01 3.00 14.17
CA ALA A 565 -19.02 2.30 14.98
C ALA A 565 -18.43 1.29 15.98
N SER A 566 -17.08 1.27 16.18
CA SER A 566 -16.43 0.34 17.10
C SER A 566 -16.79 0.60 18.57
N ALA A 567 -16.48 -0.35 19.44
CA ALA A 567 -16.80 -0.27 20.88
C ALA A 567 -16.12 0.93 21.55
N GLU A 568 -14.84 1.20 21.20
CA GLU A 568 -14.02 2.26 21.76
C GLU A 568 -14.22 3.63 21.11
N ALA A 569 -14.93 3.68 19.96
CA ALA A 569 -15.30 4.96 19.37
C ALA A 569 -16.34 5.67 20.25
N ALA A 570 -16.08 6.93 20.54
CA ALA A 570 -16.97 7.79 21.32
C ALA A 570 -18.26 8.18 20.56
N THR A 571 -18.38 7.77 19.31
CA THR A 571 -19.57 7.98 18.48
C THR A 571 -20.85 7.61 19.23
N SER A 572 -21.86 8.48 19.21
CA SER A 572 -23.10 8.26 19.96
C SER A 572 -23.85 7.01 19.46
N PRO A 573 -24.61 6.32 20.33
CA PRO A 573 -25.36 5.12 19.92
C PRO A 573 -26.27 5.35 18.71
N ALA A 574 -26.96 6.49 18.66
CA ALA A 574 -27.83 6.83 17.54
C ALA A 574 -27.07 6.98 16.21
N VAL A 575 -25.86 7.54 16.25
CA VAL A 575 -24.98 7.66 15.08
C VAL A 575 -24.42 6.30 14.66
N LYS A 576 -24.01 5.44 15.63
CA LYS A 576 -23.58 4.07 15.32
C LYS A 576 -24.69 3.26 14.64
N ASP A 577 -25.92 3.37 15.13
CA ASP A 577 -27.09 2.71 14.53
C ASP A 577 -27.35 3.22 13.09
N LEU A 578 -27.20 4.53 12.85
CA LEU A 578 -27.36 5.10 11.52
C LEU A 578 -26.23 4.64 10.57
N LEU A 579 -24.98 4.57 11.03
CA LEU A 579 -23.86 4.04 10.24
C LEU A 579 -24.13 2.59 9.81
N VAL A 580 -24.60 1.72 10.71
CA VAL A 580 -24.99 0.33 10.40
C VAL A 580 -26.16 0.28 9.40
N ALA A 581 -27.09 1.22 9.49
CA ALA A 581 -28.27 1.26 8.62
C ALA A 581 -27.99 1.89 7.23
N THR A 582 -26.82 2.55 7.05
CA THR A 582 -26.47 3.24 5.80
C THR A 582 -25.94 2.23 4.78
N PRO A 583 -26.61 2.04 3.62
CA PRO A 583 -26.25 1.01 2.66
C PRO A 583 -24.88 1.26 2.00
N GLY A 584 -24.45 2.51 1.87
CA GLY A 584 -23.28 2.88 1.10
C GLY A 584 -23.43 2.59 -0.41
N ILE A 585 -22.31 2.57 -1.11
CA ILE A 585 -22.22 2.19 -2.52
C ILE A 585 -21.17 1.09 -2.68
N SER A 586 -21.33 0.23 -3.71
CA SER A 586 -20.37 -0.84 -3.99
C SER A 586 -19.13 -0.32 -4.72
N GLU A 587 -19.29 0.70 -5.55
CA GLU A 587 -18.24 1.28 -6.40
C GLU A 587 -18.64 2.66 -6.96
N GLY A 588 -17.66 3.37 -7.52
CA GLY A 588 -17.85 4.66 -8.18
C GLY A 588 -17.92 5.83 -7.20
N TRP A 589 -18.59 6.89 -7.63
CA TRP A 589 -18.60 8.18 -6.94
C TRP A 589 -20.00 8.59 -6.51
N VAL A 590 -20.09 9.43 -5.49
CA VAL A 590 -21.31 10.18 -5.15
C VAL A 590 -21.01 11.66 -5.41
N HIS A 591 -21.65 12.20 -6.43
CA HIS A 591 -21.41 13.59 -6.84
C HIS A 591 -22.19 14.60 -5.98
N ARG A 592 -21.80 15.87 -6.06
CA ARG A 592 -22.49 16.96 -5.35
C ARG A 592 -23.95 17.00 -5.75
N GLY A 593 -24.83 17.05 -4.75
CA GLY A 593 -26.27 17.11 -4.94
C GLY A 593 -26.94 15.79 -5.29
N GLU A 594 -26.16 14.74 -5.51
CA GLU A 594 -26.64 13.36 -5.63
C GLU A 594 -26.81 12.74 -4.24
N ILE A 595 -27.83 11.89 -4.09
CA ILE A 595 -27.97 10.99 -2.92
C ILE A 595 -27.94 9.57 -3.45
N ARG A 596 -26.91 8.80 -3.05
CA ARG A 596 -26.73 7.43 -3.47
C ARG A 596 -26.29 6.57 -2.28
N GLY A 597 -27.00 5.47 -2.01
CA GLY A 597 -26.70 4.62 -0.87
C GLY A 597 -26.79 5.31 0.50
N GLY A 598 -27.60 6.36 0.65
CA GLY A 598 -27.69 7.16 1.86
C GLY A 598 -26.56 8.19 2.05
N MET A 599 -25.69 8.32 1.04
CA MET A 599 -24.55 9.24 1.05
C MET A 599 -24.76 10.40 0.10
N THR A 600 -24.13 11.55 0.37
CA THR A 600 -24.03 12.70 -0.51
C THR A 600 -22.62 13.30 -0.45
N SER A 601 -22.28 14.15 -1.41
CA SER A 601 -21.07 14.97 -1.38
C SER A 601 -21.43 16.43 -1.22
N GLY A 602 -20.77 17.12 -0.30
CA GLY A 602 -20.91 18.53 0.00
C GLY A 602 -19.57 19.26 -0.04
N LEU A 603 -19.59 20.55 0.31
CA LEU A 603 -18.39 21.37 0.50
C LEU A 603 -18.13 21.59 1.99
N SER A 604 -16.87 21.45 2.38
CA SER A 604 -16.44 21.87 3.71
C SER A 604 -16.21 23.38 3.78
N GLN A 605 -16.01 23.89 4.99
CA GLN A 605 -15.61 25.28 5.21
C GLN A 605 -14.22 25.63 4.61
N LEU A 606 -13.44 24.63 4.19
CA LEU A 606 -12.16 24.78 3.50
C LEU A 606 -12.31 24.74 1.98
N HIS A 607 -13.55 24.75 1.48
CA HIS A 607 -13.89 24.65 0.05
C HIS A 607 -13.37 23.37 -0.64
N ALA A 608 -13.23 22.30 0.12
CA ALA A 608 -12.88 20.97 -0.40
C ALA A 608 -14.10 20.04 -0.38
N ASP A 609 -14.17 19.11 -1.33
CA ASP A 609 -15.21 18.10 -1.38
C ASP A 609 -15.17 17.18 -0.16
N LEU A 610 -16.35 16.82 0.33
CA LEU A 610 -16.51 16.06 1.56
C LEU A 610 -17.71 15.11 1.46
N TYR A 611 -17.49 13.82 1.67
CA TYR A 611 -18.59 12.87 1.80
C TYR A 611 -19.26 12.97 3.16
N GLU A 612 -20.58 12.89 3.17
CA GLU A 612 -21.40 12.92 4.38
C GLU A 612 -22.65 12.05 4.22
N ILE A 613 -23.21 11.59 5.32
CA ILE A 613 -24.52 10.94 5.31
C ILE A 613 -25.59 11.97 4.91
N ALA A 614 -26.49 11.60 4.01
CA ALA A 614 -27.60 12.44 3.56
C ALA A 614 -28.66 12.56 4.65
N ASN A 615 -28.56 13.59 5.50
CA ASN A 615 -29.45 13.87 6.61
C ASN A 615 -29.77 15.39 6.68
N SER A 616 -30.42 15.86 7.75
CA SER A 616 -30.76 17.28 7.94
C SER A 616 -29.51 18.17 7.98
N SER A 617 -28.40 17.70 8.57
CA SER A 617 -27.13 18.41 8.60
C SER A 617 -26.54 18.58 7.19
N ALA A 618 -26.54 17.54 6.38
CA ALA A 618 -26.07 17.60 4.99
C ALA A 618 -26.97 18.52 4.13
N ALA A 619 -28.28 18.51 4.36
CA ALA A 619 -29.21 19.39 3.67
C ALA A 619 -28.95 20.88 4.00
N ALA A 620 -28.68 21.20 5.28
CA ALA A 620 -28.27 22.54 5.70
C ALA A 620 -26.93 22.96 5.09
N SER A 621 -25.93 22.06 5.10
CA SER A 621 -24.62 22.27 4.45
C SER A 621 -24.76 22.66 2.98
N LYS A 622 -25.58 21.92 2.24
CA LYS A 622 -25.85 22.17 0.82
C LYS A 622 -26.51 23.52 0.60
N LEU A 623 -27.58 23.81 1.35
CA LEU A 623 -28.28 25.08 1.27
C LEU A 623 -27.33 26.27 1.48
N LEU A 624 -26.52 26.21 2.54
CA LEU A 624 -25.59 27.28 2.88
C LEU A 624 -24.49 27.46 1.81
N ALA A 625 -24.04 26.39 1.19
CA ALA A 625 -23.04 26.45 0.11
C ALA A 625 -23.61 27.05 -1.20
N GLU A 626 -24.92 26.97 -1.43
CA GLU A 626 -25.59 27.43 -2.64
C GLU A 626 -26.12 28.89 -2.55
N ILE A 627 -26.18 29.46 -1.33
CA ILE A 627 -26.68 30.83 -1.13
C ILE A 627 -25.60 31.86 -1.46
N PRO A 628 -25.81 32.77 -2.43
CA PRO A 628 -24.90 33.88 -2.65
C PRO A 628 -24.85 34.82 -1.42
N ALA A 629 -23.67 35.36 -1.12
CA ALA A 629 -23.46 36.21 0.05
C ALA A 629 -24.41 37.42 0.10
N GLU A 630 -24.77 37.97 -1.04
CA GLU A 630 -25.71 39.07 -1.19
C GLU A 630 -27.19 38.70 -0.93
N GLU A 631 -27.52 37.41 -0.92
CA GLU A 631 -28.89 36.93 -0.69
C GLU A 631 -29.13 36.49 0.76
N ILE A 632 -28.11 36.41 1.60
CA ILE A 632 -28.18 35.90 2.99
C ILE A 632 -29.23 36.64 3.79
N ASP A 633 -29.24 37.97 3.76
CA ASP A 633 -30.24 38.77 4.47
C ASP A 633 -31.66 38.51 3.99
N ALA A 634 -31.84 38.34 2.66
CA ALA A 634 -33.16 38.11 2.06
C ALA A 634 -33.69 36.70 2.33
N ARG A 635 -32.79 35.73 2.52
CA ARG A 635 -33.11 34.31 2.78
C ARG A 635 -32.88 33.90 4.25
N ARG A 636 -32.77 34.88 5.14
CA ARG A 636 -32.45 34.67 6.56
C ARG A 636 -33.36 33.66 7.24
N ASP A 637 -34.69 33.74 7.03
CA ASP A 637 -35.65 32.82 7.66
C ASP A 637 -35.49 31.40 7.16
N GLU A 638 -35.16 31.21 5.86
CA GLU A 638 -34.87 29.91 5.27
C GLU A 638 -33.59 29.30 5.85
N ILE A 639 -32.57 30.12 6.02
CA ILE A 639 -31.31 29.70 6.66
C ILE A 639 -31.57 29.24 8.10
N ILE A 640 -32.30 30.04 8.87
CA ILE A 640 -32.63 29.71 10.26
C ILE A 640 -33.42 28.39 10.31
N GLU A 641 -34.45 28.22 9.48
CA GLU A 641 -35.24 26.99 9.44
C GLU A 641 -34.36 25.77 9.12
N ALA A 642 -33.36 25.90 8.26
CA ALA A 642 -32.47 24.80 7.92
C ALA A 642 -31.50 24.46 9.05
N ILE A 643 -30.81 25.46 9.65
CA ILE A 643 -29.83 25.20 10.69
C ILE A 643 -30.47 24.82 12.03
N ASP A 644 -31.71 25.26 12.31
CA ASP A 644 -32.44 24.86 13.53
C ASP A 644 -32.84 23.38 13.52
N LYS A 645 -32.74 22.69 12.37
CA LYS A 645 -32.88 21.22 12.27
C LYS A 645 -31.57 20.48 12.51
N THR A 646 -30.52 21.20 12.87
CA THR A 646 -29.18 20.63 13.06
C THR A 646 -28.71 20.80 14.52
N ALA A 647 -27.70 20.07 14.90
CA ALA A 647 -27.05 20.17 16.21
C ALA A 647 -26.35 21.54 16.44
N LYS A 648 -26.40 22.44 15.46
CA LYS A 648 -25.80 23.79 15.56
C LYS A 648 -26.82 24.86 15.12
N PRO A 649 -27.90 25.06 15.92
CA PRO A 649 -29.00 25.98 15.59
C PRO A 649 -28.58 27.44 15.69
N TYR A 650 -29.45 28.31 15.21
CA TYR A 650 -29.31 29.76 15.45
C TYR A 650 -29.54 30.09 16.92
N PHE A 651 -28.67 30.92 17.50
CA PHE A 651 -28.80 31.33 18.90
C PHE A 651 -30.07 32.19 19.13
N GLY A 652 -30.41 33.00 18.18
CA GLY A 652 -31.49 33.98 18.24
C GLY A 652 -30.96 35.43 18.15
N ASP A 653 -31.89 36.39 17.96
CA ASP A 653 -31.56 37.82 17.91
C ASP A 653 -31.23 38.35 19.31
N VAL A 654 -29.97 38.34 19.67
CA VAL A 654 -29.50 38.70 21.02
C VAL A 654 -29.97 40.09 21.46
N GLU A 655 -30.05 41.07 20.55
CA GLU A 655 -30.55 42.41 20.86
C GLU A 655 -32.04 42.44 21.19
N ALA A 656 -32.81 41.40 20.82
CA ALA A 656 -34.20 41.24 21.18
C ALA A 656 -34.43 40.49 22.48
N MET A 657 -33.37 40.00 23.13
CA MET A 657 -33.41 39.25 24.38
C MET A 657 -33.07 40.16 25.54
N THR A 658 -33.65 39.87 26.74
CA THR A 658 -33.13 40.43 27.97
C THR A 658 -31.80 39.74 28.33
N TYR A 659 -30.99 40.31 29.20
CA TYR A 659 -29.73 39.73 29.66
C TYR A 659 -29.98 38.33 30.26
N ARG A 660 -31.04 38.17 31.05
CA ARG A 660 -31.44 36.86 31.61
C ARG A 660 -31.75 35.88 30.49
N GLN A 661 -32.58 36.22 29.50
CA GLN A 661 -32.92 35.37 28.37
C GLN A 661 -31.69 34.93 27.56
N MET A 662 -30.75 35.86 27.36
CA MET A 662 -29.51 35.53 26.65
C MET A 662 -28.70 34.45 27.41
N LEU A 663 -28.56 34.61 28.76
CA LEU A 663 -27.85 33.64 29.58
C LEU A 663 -28.57 32.29 29.66
N GLU A 664 -29.89 32.29 29.83
CA GLU A 664 -30.70 31.06 29.82
C GLU A 664 -30.59 30.34 28.49
N ARG A 665 -30.66 31.06 27.34
CA ARG A 665 -30.49 30.47 26.01
C ARG A 665 -29.07 29.90 25.84
N TYR A 666 -28.04 30.55 26.36
CA TYR A 666 -26.68 30.03 26.34
C TYR A 666 -26.59 28.70 27.08
N VAL A 667 -27.16 28.61 28.29
CA VAL A 667 -27.18 27.35 29.08
C VAL A 667 -27.97 26.26 28.37
N GLU A 668 -29.12 26.58 27.81
CA GLU A 668 -29.95 25.64 27.06
C GLU A 668 -29.17 24.97 25.91
N LEU A 669 -28.35 25.74 25.18
CA LEU A 669 -27.62 25.21 24.00
C LEU A 669 -26.26 24.60 24.35
N ALA A 670 -25.60 25.05 25.43
CA ALA A 670 -24.22 24.67 25.70
C ALA A 670 -24.02 23.76 26.92
N TYR A 671 -24.96 23.72 27.87
CA TYR A 671 -24.79 22.91 29.07
C TYR A 671 -25.43 21.51 28.88
N PRO A 672 -24.83 20.49 29.44
CA PRO A 672 -23.59 20.39 30.21
C PRO A 672 -22.34 20.72 29.36
N TRP A 673 -21.38 21.36 29.97
CA TRP A 673 -20.15 21.77 29.29
C TRP A 673 -19.36 20.54 28.79
N VAL A 674 -19.06 20.48 27.49
CA VAL A 674 -18.16 19.49 26.93
C VAL A 674 -16.70 19.96 26.93
N ASP A 675 -16.47 21.25 27.12
CA ASP A 675 -15.16 21.86 27.20
C ASP A 675 -15.15 23.11 28.10
N ARG A 676 -14.03 23.37 28.77
CA ARG A 676 -13.83 24.54 29.64
C ARG A 676 -14.09 25.87 28.97
N SER A 677 -13.88 25.98 27.68
CA SER A 677 -14.14 27.19 26.90
C SER A 677 -15.62 27.56 26.86
N MET A 678 -16.53 26.61 26.99
CA MET A 678 -17.97 26.85 27.10
C MET A 678 -18.31 27.49 28.45
N GLU A 679 -17.75 26.96 29.53
CA GLU A 679 -17.89 27.56 30.88
C GLU A 679 -17.26 28.96 30.94
N ALA A 680 -16.04 29.10 30.42
CA ALA A 680 -15.33 30.40 30.41
C ALA A 680 -16.12 31.46 29.62
N ARG A 681 -16.74 31.07 28.47
CA ARG A 681 -17.60 31.98 27.71
C ARG A 681 -18.86 32.40 28.50
N PHE A 682 -19.44 31.43 29.23
CA PHE A 682 -20.58 31.73 30.12
C PHE A 682 -20.20 32.68 31.23
N ILE A 683 -19.06 32.47 31.90
CA ILE A 683 -18.54 33.38 32.94
C ILE A 683 -18.28 34.77 32.37
N ASP A 684 -17.65 34.85 31.19
CA ASP A 684 -17.43 36.16 30.53
C ASP A 684 -18.78 36.89 30.26
N LEU A 685 -19.85 36.16 29.90
CA LEU A 685 -21.19 36.73 29.70
C LEU A 685 -21.82 37.21 31.02
N LEU A 686 -21.72 36.43 32.11
CA LEU A 686 -22.18 36.80 33.42
C LEU A 686 -21.48 38.09 33.92
N GLN A 687 -20.17 38.12 33.87
CA GLN A 687 -19.36 39.26 34.28
C GLN A 687 -19.62 40.51 33.42
N ARG A 688 -19.84 40.30 32.11
CA ARG A 688 -20.24 41.40 31.23
C ARG A 688 -21.61 41.97 31.58
N THR A 689 -22.54 41.09 31.94
CA THR A 689 -23.89 41.49 32.39
C THR A 689 -23.83 42.27 33.72
N GLU A 690 -23.05 41.80 34.69
CA GLU A 690 -22.81 42.54 35.94
C GLU A 690 -22.26 43.93 35.67
N ALA A 691 -21.21 44.01 34.82
CA ALA A 691 -20.61 45.28 34.46
C ALA A 691 -21.59 46.26 33.79
N ARG A 692 -22.53 45.73 32.97
CA ARG A 692 -23.53 46.53 32.27
C ARG A 692 -24.63 47.02 33.19
N LEU A 693 -25.08 46.19 34.14
CA LEU A 693 -26.23 46.47 35.00
C LEU A 693 -25.86 47.11 36.37
N SER A 694 -24.57 47.20 36.62
CA SER A 694 -24.05 47.87 37.82
C SER A 694 -24.35 49.36 37.81
N GLU A 695 -24.65 49.92 38.98
CA GLU A 695 -24.78 51.33 39.19
C GLU A 695 -23.43 52.08 39.32
N VAL A 696 -22.32 51.40 39.20
CA VAL A 696 -20.97 51.97 39.32
C VAL A 696 -20.58 52.63 37.99
N ASP A 697 -20.52 53.96 37.95
CA ASP A 697 -20.17 54.74 36.77
C ASP A 697 -18.72 54.51 36.29
N HIS A 698 -17.77 54.41 37.19
CA HIS A 698 -16.34 54.24 36.92
C HIS A 698 -15.65 53.44 38.02
N GLY A 699 -14.91 52.41 37.66
CA GLY A 699 -14.09 51.64 38.60
C GLY A 699 -14.31 50.11 38.48
N PRO A 700 -13.47 49.29 39.14
CA PRO A 700 -13.62 47.85 39.17
C PRO A 700 -14.87 47.45 39.93
N ILE A 701 -15.55 46.43 39.42
CA ILE A 701 -16.68 45.72 40.06
C ILE A 701 -16.12 44.44 40.60
N GLU A 702 -16.43 44.12 41.85
CA GLU A 702 -16.19 42.77 42.39
C GLU A 702 -17.26 41.84 41.85
N SER A 703 -16.85 40.91 40.99
CA SER A 703 -17.77 39.97 40.34
C SER A 703 -18.27 38.92 41.34
N LEU A 704 -19.55 38.61 41.31
CA LEU A 704 -20.16 37.46 42.01
C LEU A 704 -19.60 36.13 41.54
N PHE A 705 -18.99 36.09 40.34
CA PHE A 705 -18.51 34.90 39.62
C PHE A 705 -16.99 34.88 39.49
N ALA A 706 -16.27 35.56 40.37
CA ALA A 706 -14.81 35.63 40.34
C ALA A 706 -14.16 34.25 40.58
N ASP A 707 -14.78 33.39 41.38
CA ASP A 707 -14.29 32.09 41.76
C ASP A 707 -14.84 30.97 40.86
N GLY A 708 -15.53 31.28 39.74
CA GLY A 708 -16.17 30.32 38.84
C GLY A 708 -17.65 30.09 39.13
N VAL A 709 -18.23 29.09 38.46
CA VAL A 709 -19.66 28.77 38.53
C VAL A 709 -19.84 27.27 38.66
N GLU A 710 -20.38 26.78 39.78
CA GLU A 710 -20.67 25.35 39.98
C GLU A 710 -21.96 24.91 39.26
N ASP A 711 -23.00 25.76 39.29
CA ASP A 711 -24.29 25.49 38.65
C ASP A 711 -24.74 26.72 37.85
N PRO A 712 -24.88 26.62 36.52
CA PRO A 712 -25.22 27.76 35.69
C PRO A 712 -26.63 28.32 35.96
N GLY A 713 -27.58 27.45 36.35
CA GLY A 713 -28.93 27.91 36.70
C GLY A 713 -28.93 28.74 37.96
N HIS A 714 -28.22 28.29 38.99
CA HIS A 714 -28.05 29.07 40.25
C HIS A 714 -27.30 30.38 39.99
N ALA A 715 -26.32 30.39 39.07
CA ALA A 715 -25.60 31.62 38.73
C ALA A 715 -26.51 32.66 38.09
N ILE A 716 -27.43 32.24 37.19
CA ILE A 716 -28.41 33.15 36.56
C ILE A 716 -29.37 33.73 37.62
N GLU A 717 -29.86 32.89 38.53
CA GLU A 717 -30.73 33.33 39.61
C GLU A 717 -29.99 34.31 40.57
N ALA A 718 -28.74 34.01 40.93
CA ALA A 718 -27.92 34.92 41.76
C ALA A 718 -27.71 36.27 41.06
N LEU A 719 -27.43 36.25 39.76
CA LEU A 719 -27.32 37.47 38.97
C LEU A 719 -28.63 38.26 38.94
N ALA A 720 -29.76 37.63 38.68
CA ALA A 720 -31.07 38.27 38.62
C ALA A 720 -31.48 38.84 40.00
N CYS A 721 -31.13 38.18 41.10
CA CYS A 721 -31.33 38.71 42.46
C CYS A 721 -30.49 39.95 42.75
N ALA A 722 -29.23 39.95 42.32
CA ALA A 722 -28.33 41.08 42.54
C ALA A 722 -28.62 42.26 41.58
N TYR A 723 -29.04 41.91 40.36
CA TYR A 723 -29.33 42.88 39.29
C TYR A 723 -30.71 42.60 38.68
N PRO A 724 -31.83 42.99 39.33
CA PRO A 724 -33.17 42.70 38.85
C PRO A 724 -33.49 43.28 37.43
N ALA A 725 -32.72 44.26 37.02
CA ALA A 725 -32.78 44.86 35.69
C ALA A 725 -32.45 43.82 34.57
N ALA A 726 -31.75 42.71 34.90
CA ALA A 726 -31.43 41.61 33.95
C ALA A 726 -32.69 41.01 33.35
N GLU A 727 -33.83 41.01 34.06
CA GLU A 727 -35.11 40.47 33.58
C GLU A 727 -35.85 41.36 32.56
N SER A 728 -35.52 42.65 32.49
CA SER A 728 -36.29 43.59 31.71
C SER A 728 -35.48 44.43 30.71
N VAL A 729 -34.19 44.58 30.96
CA VAL A 729 -33.32 45.36 30.05
C VAL A 729 -32.87 44.43 28.92
N LEU A 730 -33.08 44.90 27.71
CA LEU A 730 -32.59 44.23 26.50
C LEU A 730 -31.07 44.34 26.37
N VAL A 731 -30.48 43.35 25.84
CA VAL A 731 -29.03 43.32 25.51
C VAL A 731 -28.72 44.50 24.58
N THR A 732 -27.72 45.29 24.95
CA THR A 732 -27.31 46.43 24.12
C THR A 732 -26.57 45.97 22.87
N PRO A 733 -26.58 46.72 21.73
CA PRO A 733 -25.82 46.36 20.51
C PRO A 733 -24.33 46.13 20.78
N VAL A 734 -23.74 46.84 21.72
CA VAL A 734 -22.32 46.65 22.11
C VAL A 734 -22.10 45.31 22.79
N ASP A 735 -23.03 44.83 23.60
CA ASP A 735 -22.95 43.56 24.30
C ASP A 735 -23.36 42.41 23.38
N ALA A 736 -24.23 42.63 22.40
CA ALA A 736 -24.51 41.70 21.32
C ALA A 736 -23.25 41.48 20.43
N ALA A 737 -22.54 42.56 20.10
CA ALA A 737 -21.26 42.45 19.40
C ALA A 737 -20.21 41.72 20.25
N PHE A 738 -20.16 41.95 21.57
CA PHE A 738 -19.28 41.21 22.47
C PHE A 738 -19.61 39.74 22.52
N PHE A 739 -20.88 39.35 22.52
CA PHE A 739 -21.31 37.96 22.44
C PHE A 739 -20.79 37.26 21.16
N VAL A 740 -20.86 37.95 20.03
CA VAL A 740 -20.29 37.42 18.76
C VAL A 740 -18.77 37.30 18.86
N GLU A 741 -18.09 38.28 19.46
CA GLU A 741 -16.63 38.22 19.62
C GLU A 741 -16.16 37.12 20.57
N LEU A 742 -16.95 36.72 21.58
CA LEU A 742 -16.64 35.55 22.41
C LEU A 742 -16.53 34.28 21.58
N SER A 743 -17.31 34.12 20.50
CA SER A 743 -17.18 32.98 19.58
C SER A 743 -15.90 33.01 18.76
N ARG A 744 -15.25 34.17 18.61
CA ARG A 744 -13.90 34.32 18.04
C ARG A 744 -12.79 34.09 19.06
N LYS A 745 -12.99 34.56 20.29
CA LYS A 745 -12.05 34.35 21.41
C LYS A 745 -11.93 32.84 21.75
N TYR A 746 -13.06 32.16 21.72
CA TYR A 746 -13.17 30.72 21.97
C TYR A 746 -13.77 30.04 20.73
N PRO A 747 -12.96 29.78 19.68
CA PRO A 747 -13.51 29.43 18.38
C PRO A 747 -14.11 28.01 18.35
N LYS A 748 -13.73 27.15 19.30
CA LYS A 748 -14.16 25.73 19.39
C LYS A 748 -14.19 25.29 20.85
N PRO A 749 -15.11 24.42 21.26
CA PRO A 749 -16.35 24.08 20.58
C PRO A 749 -17.42 25.19 20.73
N VAL A 750 -18.25 25.39 19.67
CA VAL A 750 -19.37 26.32 19.66
C VAL A 750 -20.64 25.63 19.17
N PRO A 751 -21.61 25.33 20.07
CA PRO A 751 -22.78 24.52 19.73
C PRO A 751 -23.92 25.30 19.06
N PHE A 752 -23.70 26.52 18.60
CA PHE A 752 -24.72 27.38 17.96
C PHE A 752 -24.10 28.36 16.96
N VAL A 753 -24.94 28.94 16.13
CA VAL A 753 -24.57 30.05 15.24
C VAL A 753 -24.90 31.36 15.92
N PRO A 754 -23.91 32.23 16.24
CA PRO A 754 -24.14 33.44 17.04
C PRO A 754 -24.80 34.55 16.25
N VAL A 755 -24.64 34.60 14.93
CA VAL A 755 -25.17 35.65 14.03
C VAL A 755 -25.30 35.09 12.60
N ILE A 756 -26.34 35.52 11.92
CA ILE A 756 -26.53 35.25 10.47
C ILE A 756 -25.93 36.42 9.70
N ASP A 757 -24.82 36.21 9.04
CA ASP A 757 -24.10 37.21 8.24
C ASP A 757 -23.38 36.57 7.06
N ALA A 758 -22.62 37.33 6.29
CA ALA A 758 -21.90 36.84 5.12
C ALA A 758 -20.90 35.70 5.43
N GLU A 759 -20.55 35.48 6.69
CA GLU A 759 -19.66 34.38 7.14
C GLU A 759 -20.44 33.14 7.61
N ILE A 760 -21.76 33.03 7.36
CA ILE A 760 -22.62 31.97 7.90
C ILE A 760 -22.09 30.57 7.53
N VAL A 761 -21.63 30.37 6.30
CA VAL A 761 -21.06 29.08 5.85
C VAL A 761 -19.91 28.66 6.75
N ARG A 762 -18.98 29.58 7.01
CA ARG A 762 -17.84 29.33 7.88
C ARG A 762 -18.28 29.12 9.34
N ARG A 763 -19.18 29.97 9.86
CA ARG A 763 -19.64 29.88 11.26
C ARG A 763 -20.35 28.57 11.53
N TRP A 764 -21.23 28.14 10.65
CA TRP A 764 -21.95 26.88 10.81
C TRP A 764 -21.04 25.68 10.54
N GLY A 765 -20.22 25.71 9.47
CA GLY A 765 -19.34 24.61 9.08
C GLY A 765 -18.15 24.38 10.02
N THR A 766 -17.70 25.41 10.73
CA THR A 766 -16.60 25.27 11.69
C THR A 766 -17.08 24.51 12.93
N ASP A 767 -16.31 23.46 13.31
CA ASP A 767 -16.52 22.76 14.58
C ASP A 767 -17.94 22.17 14.73
N ASN A 768 -18.36 21.39 13.75
CA ASN A 768 -19.69 20.73 13.76
C ASN A 768 -19.60 19.19 13.67
N LEU A 769 -18.45 18.58 14.00
CA LEU A 769 -18.27 17.14 13.97
C LEU A 769 -18.37 16.49 15.36
N TRP A 770 -17.96 17.19 16.42
CA TRP A 770 -17.94 16.63 17.77
C TRP A 770 -19.35 16.26 18.29
N GLN A 771 -20.40 16.92 17.78
CA GLN A 771 -21.78 16.61 18.18
C GLN A 771 -22.18 15.16 17.83
N SER A 772 -21.52 14.53 16.85
CA SER A 772 -21.74 13.11 16.53
C SER A 772 -21.33 12.16 17.65
N HIS A 773 -20.55 12.64 18.62
CA HIS A 773 -20.17 11.93 19.86
C HIS A 773 -21.09 12.25 21.05
N ASP A 774 -21.94 13.22 20.92
CA ASP A 774 -22.80 13.70 22.01
C ASP A 774 -24.22 13.15 21.89
N SER A 775 -24.63 12.30 22.84
CA SER A 775 -25.93 11.65 22.85
C SER A 775 -27.13 12.60 23.06
N ARG A 776 -26.88 13.90 23.31
CA ARG A 776 -27.94 14.91 23.33
C ARG A 776 -28.55 15.16 21.97
N TYR A 777 -27.80 14.88 20.89
CA TYR A 777 -28.24 15.16 19.53
C TYR A 777 -28.70 13.90 18.81
N ALA A 778 -29.73 14.01 17.98
CA ALA A 778 -30.18 12.93 17.13
C ALA A 778 -29.21 12.74 15.95
N ALA A 779 -29.12 11.52 15.42
CA ALA A 779 -28.24 11.20 14.29
C ALA A 779 -28.58 12.00 13.02
N ASP A 780 -29.84 12.42 12.85
CA ASP A 780 -30.27 13.27 11.71
C ASP A 780 -29.78 14.72 11.82
N GLU A 781 -29.47 15.18 13.02
CA GLU A 781 -29.11 16.58 13.32
C GLU A 781 -27.58 16.82 13.18
N VAL A 782 -26.76 15.74 13.25
CA VAL A 782 -25.29 15.86 13.31
C VAL A 782 -24.63 15.56 11.99
N ARG A 783 -23.47 16.15 11.76
CA ARG A 783 -22.63 15.86 10.60
C ARG A 783 -21.88 14.56 10.80
N ILE A 784 -22.00 13.63 9.86
CA ILE A 784 -21.34 12.32 9.87
C ILE A 784 -20.68 12.11 8.51
N ILE A 785 -19.37 11.83 8.50
CA ILE A 785 -18.52 11.88 7.30
C ILE A 785 -17.81 10.54 7.00
N PRO A 786 -18.54 9.43 6.84
CA PRO A 786 -17.93 8.16 6.44
C PRO A 786 -17.55 8.15 4.95
N GLY A 787 -16.67 7.22 4.56
CA GLY A 787 -16.42 6.92 3.15
C GLY A 787 -17.61 6.19 2.51
N PRO A 788 -18.02 6.55 1.30
CA PRO A 788 -19.27 6.07 0.69
C PRO A 788 -19.24 4.56 0.38
N VAL A 789 -18.06 3.99 0.10
CA VAL A 789 -17.88 2.55 -0.10
C VAL A 789 -17.71 1.83 1.23
N SER A 790 -16.85 2.37 2.10
CA SER A 790 -16.49 1.69 3.35
C SER A 790 -17.61 1.66 4.39
N VAL A 791 -18.59 2.56 4.33
CA VAL A 791 -19.74 2.52 5.26
C VAL A 791 -20.58 1.26 5.09
N ALA A 792 -20.64 0.70 3.88
CA ALA A 792 -21.36 -0.54 3.59
C ALA A 792 -20.80 -1.77 4.35
N SER A 793 -19.56 -1.70 4.82
CA SER A 793 -18.94 -2.77 5.61
C SER A 793 -19.29 -2.75 7.09
N ILE A 794 -19.95 -1.71 7.58
CA ILE A 794 -20.38 -1.62 8.98
C ILE A 794 -21.68 -2.39 9.15
N THR A 795 -21.59 -3.65 9.57
CA THR A 795 -22.76 -4.54 9.73
C THR A 795 -23.25 -4.65 11.17
N GLU A 796 -22.40 -4.26 12.12
CA GLU A 796 -22.70 -4.32 13.56
C GLU A 796 -22.00 -3.16 14.27
N ALA A 797 -22.68 -2.59 15.27
CA ALA A 797 -22.12 -1.57 16.14
C ALA A 797 -21.44 -2.20 17.38
N ASN A 798 -20.49 -1.46 17.95
CA ASN A 798 -19.78 -1.83 19.17
C ASN A 798 -18.96 -3.14 19.08
N VAL A 799 -18.49 -3.49 17.90
CA VAL A 799 -17.44 -4.51 17.73
C VAL A 799 -16.14 -3.92 18.26
N PRO A 800 -15.35 -4.65 19.08
CA PRO A 800 -14.05 -4.14 19.55
C PRO A 800 -13.13 -3.73 18.39
N THR A 801 -12.45 -2.60 18.53
CA THR A 801 -11.49 -2.11 17.52
C THR A 801 -10.46 -3.17 17.13
N ALA A 802 -9.94 -3.90 18.13
CA ALA A 802 -8.97 -4.97 17.90
C ALA A 802 -9.54 -6.10 17.03
N ASP A 803 -10.80 -6.47 17.18
CA ASP A 803 -11.44 -7.54 16.41
C ASP A 803 -11.69 -7.10 14.95
N ILE A 804 -12.09 -5.85 14.75
CA ILE A 804 -12.23 -5.27 13.40
C ILE A 804 -10.88 -5.33 12.68
N LEU A 805 -9.81 -4.82 13.30
CA LEU A 805 -8.47 -4.78 12.72
C LEU A 805 -7.92 -6.20 12.47
N ALA A 806 -8.20 -7.12 13.39
CA ALA A 806 -7.84 -8.51 13.28
C ALA A 806 -8.43 -9.19 12.03
N ALA A 807 -9.69 -8.88 11.68
CA ALA A 807 -10.33 -9.45 10.49
C ALA A 807 -9.59 -9.08 9.18
N TYR A 808 -9.10 -7.86 9.07
CA TYR A 808 -8.29 -7.44 7.91
C TYR A 808 -6.95 -8.19 7.84
N GLU A 809 -6.28 -8.33 8.97
CA GLU A 809 -5.00 -9.05 9.00
C GLU A 809 -5.20 -10.54 8.72
N ASP A 810 -6.25 -11.16 9.22
CA ASP A 810 -6.57 -12.56 8.97
C ASP A 810 -6.90 -12.82 7.49
N ALA A 811 -7.69 -11.94 6.86
CA ALA A 811 -7.99 -12.05 5.43
C ALA A 811 -6.71 -11.99 4.57
N ALA A 812 -5.83 -11.03 4.83
CA ALA A 812 -4.57 -10.91 4.11
C ALA A 812 -3.62 -12.09 4.41
N ALA A 813 -3.49 -12.50 5.67
CA ALA A 813 -2.62 -13.60 6.07
C ALA A 813 -3.09 -14.96 5.52
N ALA A 814 -4.40 -15.15 5.34
CA ALA A 814 -4.96 -16.39 4.78
C ALA A 814 -4.46 -16.67 3.35
N ARG A 815 -4.16 -15.64 2.57
CA ARG A 815 -3.69 -15.74 1.19
C ARG A 815 -2.21 -16.11 1.06
N LEU A 816 -1.44 -15.98 2.14
CA LEU A 816 -0.01 -16.22 2.14
C LEU A 816 0.30 -17.68 2.48
N GLY A 817 1.50 -18.16 2.11
CA GLY A 817 1.99 -19.50 2.46
C GLY A 817 2.17 -19.73 3.97
N GLU A 818 2.85 -20.82 4.35
CA GLU A 818 3.16 -21.06 5.77
C GLU A 818 3.99 -19.92 6.33
N GLY A 819 3.58 -19.42 7.50
CA GLY A 819 4.29 -18.33 8.19
C GLY A 819 5.57 -18.83 8.84
N LYS A 820 6.60 -17.97 8.86
CA LYS A 820 7.83 -18.18 9.62
C LYS A 820 7.73 -17.46 10.96
N PRO A 821 8.33 -17.98 12.04
CA PRO A 821 8.39 -17.23 13.28
C PRO A 821 9.06 -15.87 13.05
N ALA A 822 8.37 -14.80 13.39
CA ALA A 822 8.95 -13.48 13.36
C ALA A 822 9.93 -13.33 14.52
N PHE A 823 11.11 -12.85 14.22
CA PHE A 823 12.12 -12.61 15.24
C PHE A 823 11.70 -11.41 16.10
N SER A 824 11.34 -10.33 15.50
CA SER A 824 10.64 -9.25 16.16
C SER A 824 9.79 -8.47 15.19
N ARG A 825 8.56 -8.29 15.53
CA ARG A 825 7.66 -7.40 14.84
C ARG A 825 7.51 -6.06 15.56
N LEU A 826 7.95 -5.99 16.81
CA LEU A 826 7.82 -4.84 17.68
C LEU A 826 9.13 -4.08 17.88
N ALA A 827 10.26 -4.73 17.62
CA ALA A 827 11.55 -4.07 17.73
C ALA A 827 11.79 -3.15 16.53
N ARG A 828 12.25 -1.96 16.82
CA ARG A 828 12.53 -0.91 15.83
C ARG A 828 14.01 -0.70 15.65
N THR A 829 14.77 -0.98 16.70
CA THR A 829 16.21 -0.89 16.75
C THR A 829 16.74 -2.09 17.51
N GLU A 830 18.00 -2.42 17.32
CA GLU A 830 18.66 -3.46 18.12
C GLU A 830 18.62 -3.14 19.61
N GLU A 831 18.71 -1.88 19.97
CA GLU A 831 18.64 -1.44 21.37
C GLU A 831 17.23 -1.65 21.94
N GLU A 832 16.18 -1.34 21.21
CA GLU A 832 14.80 -1.63 21.60
C GLU A 832 14.54 -3.12 21.71
N TYR A 833 15.21 -3.89 20.85
CA TYR A 833 15.04 -5.31 20.74
C TYR A 833 15.77 -6.08 21.84
N PHE A 834 17.08 -5.82 21.99
CA PHE A 834 17.95 -6.50 22.92
C PHE A 834 18.09 -5.77 24.26
N GLY A 835 17.57 -4.52 24.33
CA GLY A 835 17.72 -3.68 25.50
C GLY A 835 19.17 -3.45 25.90
N THR A 836 19.39 -3.18 27.17
CA THR A 836 20.72 -2.96 27.75
C THR A 836 21.41 -4.25 28.22
N ALA A 837 20.84 -5.43 27.96
CA ALA A 837 21.43 -6.69 28.35
C ALA A 837 22.78 -6.86 27.65
N ARG A 838 23.79 -7.28 28.39
CA ARG A 838 25.13 -7.58 27.84
C ARG A 838 25.13 -8.84 26.98
N TYR A 839 24.28 -9.79 27.30
CA TYR A 839 24.11 -11.05 26.60
C TYR A 839 22.67 -11.28 26.26
N VAL A 840 22.48 -11.83 25.10
CA VAL A 840 21.20 -12.34 24.65
C VAL A 840 21.31 -13.79 24.30
N VAL A 841 20.24 -14.51 24.47
CA VAL A 841 20.22 -15.91 24.06
C VAL A 841 19.59 -15.96 22.68
N TRP A 842 20.44 -16.28 21.72
CA TRP A 842 20.03 -16.27 20.32
C TRP A 842 19.92 -17.71 19.82
N ARG A 843 18.71 -18.13 19.48
CA ARG A 843 18.40 -19.44 18.89
C ARG A 843 19.14 -20.61 19.52
N GLY A 844 19.13 -20.64 20.79
CA GLY A 844 19.75 -21.75 21.45
C GLY A 844 21.14 -21.47 22.06
N ASN A 845 21.73 -20.33 21.84
CA ASN A 845 23.07 -20.02 22.35
C ASN A 845 23.09 -18.68 23.07
N LEU A 846 23.79 -18.62 24.17
CA LEU A 846 24.08 -17.36 24.86
C LEU A 846 25.13 -16.62 24.02
N VAL A 847 24.81 -15.44 23.59
CA VAL A 847 25.68 -14.57 22.79
C VAL A 847 25.74 -13.19 23.42
N PRO A 848 26.87 -12.50 23.28
CA PRO A 848 26.91 -11.09 23.60
C PRO A 848 25.87 -10.32 22.77
N ASN A 849 25.25 -9.31 23.36
CA ASN A 849 24.27 -8.49 22.66
C ASN A 849 24.90 -7.83 21.43
N PRO A 850 24.43 -8.15 20.21
CA PRO A 850 25.04 -7.62 18.99
C PRO A 850 25.00 -6.09 18.91
N ALA A 851 23.98 -5.46 19.53
CA ALA A 851 23.86 -4.00 19.57
C ALA A 851 24.96 -3.33 20.42
N LEU A 852 25.59 -4.06 21.34
CA LEU A 852 26.61 -3.53 22.25
C LEU A 852 28.04 -3.88 21.83
N ILE A 853 28.24 -4.71 20.79
CA ILE A 853 29.55 -5.22 20.41
C ILE A 853 29.94 -4.71 19.03
N GLU A 854 30.91 -3.80 19.06
CA GLU A 854 31.56 -3.33 17.84
C GLU A 854 32.33 -4.47 17.17
N GLY A 855 32.12 -4.66 15.86
CA GLY A 855 32.81 -5.65 15.06
C GLY A 855 32.17 -7.03 14.97
N SER A 856 30.96 -7.24 15.50
CA SER A 856 30.20 -8.47 15.24
C SER A 856 29.84 -8.59 13.76
N ARG A 857 29.91 -9.79 13.20
CA ARG A 857 29.68 -10.07 11.78
C ARG A 857 28.79 -11.28 11.58
N LEU A 858 27.94 -11.25 10.57
CA LEU A 858 27.16 -12.40 10.14
C LEU A 858 27.88 -13.17 9.05
N LEU A 859 27.91 -14.50 9.19
CA LEU A 859 28.47 -15.42 8.22
C LEU A 859 27.45 -16.50 7.88
N ARG A 860 27.51 -17.04 6.68
CA ARG A 860 26.82 -18.29 6.38
C ARG A 860 27.53 -19.44 7.08
N ALA A 861 26.77 -20.41 7.56
CA ALA A 861 27.32 -21.58 8.21
C ALA A 861 28.31 -22.28 7.28
N GLY A 862 29.56 -22.42 7.74
CA GLY A 862 30.66 -23.02 6.98
C GLY A 862 31.55 -22.04 6.19
N ASP A 863 31.21 -20.76 6.11
CA ASP A 863 32.07 -19.77 5.46
C ASP A 863 33.32 -19.44 6.27
N SER A 864 34.41 -19.06 5.58
CA SER A 864 35.62 -18.58 6.24
C SER A 864 35.38 -17.16 6.79
N PRO A 865 35.94 -16.81 7.96
CA PRO A 865 35.89 -15.45 8.51
C PRO A 865 36.44 -14.36 7.58
N THR A 866 37.20 -14.75 6.56
CA THR A 866 37.82 -13.86 5.57
C THR A 866 37.08 -13.84 4.23
N SER A 867 35.93 -14.52 4.10
CA SER A 867 35.16 -14.55 2.86
C SER A 867 34.54 -13.17 2.55
N GLU A 868 34.55 -12.77 1.28
CA GLU A 868 33.97 -11.50 0.82
C GLU A 868 32.45 -11.42 1.01
N GLY A 869 31.80 -12.48 1.49
CA GLY A 869 30.38 -12.56 1.79
C GLY A 869 30.02 -12.30 3.26
N SER A 870 30.98 -11.89 4.09
CA SER A 870 30.67 -11.51 5.47
C SER A 870 29.97 -10.16 5.49
N HIS A 871 28.73 -10.13 5.95
CA HIS A 871 28.03 -8.87 6.21
C HIS A 871 28.39 -8.39 7.61
N ALA A 872 28.77 -7.10 7.72
CA ALA A 872 28.91 -6.51 9.03
C ALA A 872 27.55 -6.49 9.72
N ALA A 873 27.48 -6.90 10.97
CA ALA A 873 26.27 -6.81 11.77
C ALA A 873 25.99 -5.36 12.20
N GLU A 874 26.02 -4.45 11.22
CA GLU A 874 25.77 -3.01 11.45
C GLU A 874 24.31 -2.64 11.37
N SER A 875 23.43 -3.58 11.00
CA SER A 875 21.98 -3.31 10.92
C SER A 875 21.17 -4.43 11.56
N SER A 876 20.13 -4.05 12.26
CA SER A 876 19.11 -4.96 12.82
C SER A 876 18.54 -5.92 11.77
N HIS A 877 18.38 -5.45 10.53
CA HIS A 877 17.89 -6.23 9.40
C HIS A 877 18.77 -7.44 9.07
N ALA A 878 20.09 -7.28 9.08
CA ALA A 878 20.99 -8.38 8.77
C ALA A 878 20.94 -9.47 9.86
N VAL A 879 20.79 -9.06 11.12
CA VAL A 879 20.62 -9.98 12.24
C VAL A 879 19.26 -10.68 12.21
N GLU A 880 18.21 -9.97 11.85
CA GLU A 880 16.86 -10.51 11.67
C GLU A 880 16.79 -11.53 10.53
N GLU A 881 17.34 -11.21 9.37
CA GLU A 881 17.42 -12.11 8.23
C GLU A 881 18.18 -13.39 8.55
N ALA A 882 19.30 -13.26 9.25
CA ALA A 882 20.07 -14.40 9.72
C ALA A 882 19.30 -15.27 10.72
N ALA A 883 18.47 -14.67 11.57
CA ALA A 883 17.65 -15.38 12.53
C ALA A 883 16.63 -16.32 11.87
N PHE A 884 16.12 -15.96 10.71
CA PHE A 884 15.11 -16.74 9.98
C PHE A 884 15.68 -17.74 8.98
N GLY A 885 16.91 -17.54 8.50
CA GLY A 885 17.49 -18.33 7.42
C GLY A 885 18.02 -19.72 7.78
N GLY A 886 18.21 -20.05 9.06
CA GLY A 886 18.63 -21.37 9.52
C GLY A 886 20.09 -21.79 9.23
N GLU A 887 20.81 -21.09 8.38
CA GLU A 887 22.18 -21.39 7.93
C GLU A 887 23.17 -20.26 8.22
N TRP A 888 22.91 -19.45 9.21
CA TRP A 888 23.74 -18.31 9.58
C TRP A 888 24.40 -18.48 10.92
N GLU A 889 25.58 -17.90 11.07
CA GLU A 889 26.35 -17.81 12.29
C GLU A 889 26.69 -16.35 12.58
N VAL A 890 26.70 -15.96 13.86
CA VAL A 890 27.26 -14.69 14.31
C VAL A 890 28.70 -14.91 14.71
N LEU A 891 29.59 -14.17 14.09
CA LEU A 891 30.98 -14.12 14.49
C LEU A 891 31.18 -12.94 15.44
N VAL A 892 31.42 -13.20 16.69
CA VAL A 892 31.51 -12.21 17.76
C VAL A 892 32.95 -12.07 18.22
N PRO A 893 33.52 -10.84 18.23
CA PRO A 893 34.84 -10.63 18.83
C PRO A 893 34.76 -10.78 20.34
N PHE A 894 35.35 -11.83 20.85
CA PHE A 894 35.25 -12.20 22.26
C PHE A 894 36.05 -11.31 23.18
N ASP A 895 37.17 -10.76 22.70
CA ASP A 895 38.09 -9.95 23.50
C ASP A 895 37.50 -8.60 23.95
N SER A 896 36.44 -8.15 23.31
CA SER A 896 35.82 -6.85 23.60
C SER A 896 34.64 -6.91 24.58
N VAL A 897 34.23 -8.09 24.99
CA VAL A 897 32.94 -8.30 25.66
C VAL A 897 33.03 -8.30 27.16
N TRP A 898 34.18 -8.55 27.72
CA TRP A 898 34.30 -8.84 29.14
C TRP A 898 35.33 -7.96 29.84
N ASP A 899 35.05 -6.72 30.05
CA ASP A 899 35.91 -5.85 30.87
C ASP A 899 35.38 -5.59 32.29
N GLY A 900 34.21 -6.13 32.63
CA GLY A 900 33.52 -5.82 33.88
C GLY A 900 33.67 -6.84 35.02
N THR A 901 34.32 -8.00 34.80
CA THR A 901 34.60 -8.96 35.86
C THR A 901 35.99 -9.55 35.67
N GLU A 902 36.82 -9.41 36.65
CA GLU A 902 38.24 -9.80 36.65
C GLU A 902 38.54 -11.28 36.43
N THR A 903 37.59 -12.12 36.02
CA THR A 903 37.74 -13.58 36.11
C THR A 903 37.76 -14.32 34.77
N VAL A 904 37.55 -13.67 33.62
CA VAL A 904 37.58 -14.43 32.34
C VAL A 904 38.56 -13.84 31.35
N THR A 905 39.80 -14.19 31.49
CA THR A 905 40.81 -14.00 30.44
C THR A 905 40.79 -15.15 29.44
N HIS A 906 39.76 -15.23 28.61
CA HIS A 906 39.80 -16.11 27.45
C HIS A 906 40.16 -15.31 26.20
N ARG A 907 41.33 -15.58 25.67
CA ARG A 907 41.90 -15.04 24.45
C ARG A 907 41.34 -15.76 23.20
N VAL A 908 40.06 -16.01 23.14
CA VAL A 908 39.41 -16.43 21.89
C VAL A 908 39.06 -15.18 21.14
N ARG A 909 39.72 -14.93 20.02
CA ARG A 909 39.53 -13.72 19.25
C ARG A 909 38.12 -13.59 18.66
N GLU A 910 37.45 -14.71 18.37
CA GLU A 910 36.11 -14.75 17.78
C GLU A 910 35.45 -16.09 18.12
N ILE A 911 34.17 -16.07 18.47
CA ILE A 911 33.33 -17.26 18.59
C ILE A 911 32.26 -17.27 17.49
N ARG A 912 32.07 -18.46 16.92
CA ARG A 912 30.94 -18.72 16.02
C ARG A 912 29.74 -19.19 16.82
N VAL A 913 28.64 -18.51 16.66
CA VAL A 913 27.39 -18.89 17.31
C VAL A 913 26.36 -19.22 16.22
N PRO A 914 26.00 -20.51 16.09
CA PRO A 914 25.00 -20.88 15.10
C PRO A 914 23.65 -20.29 15.43
N LEU A 915 23.03 -19.63 14.45
CA LEU A 915 21.68 -19.11 14.51
C LEU A 915 20.69 -20.19 14.08
N VAL A 916 20.58 -21.27 14.86
CA VAL A 916 19.66 -22.37 14.55
C VAL A 916 18.46 -22.31 15.49
N ALA A 917 17.27 -22.54 14.96
CA ALA A 917 16.08 -22.66 15.79
C ALA A 917 16.25 -23.82 16.77
N PRO A 918 16.03 -23.65 18.09
CA PRO A 918 16.13 -24.73 19.05
C PRO A 918 15.19 -25.87 18.67
N SER A 919 15.70 -27.07 18.52
CA SER A 919 14.86 -28.25 18.27
C SER A 919 13.97 -28.48 19.49
N GLY A 920 12.65 -28.35 19.33
CA GLY A 920 11.66 -28.60 20.37
C GLY A 920 11.10 -27.36 21.06
N ALA A 921 11.55 -26.17 20.73
CA ALA A 921 10.77 -24.98 21.03
C ALA A 921 9.47 -25.09 20.22
N ALA A 922 8.33 -25.03 20.90
CA ALA A 922 7.07 -24.90 20.18
C ALA A 922 7.22 -23.78 19.16
N SER A 923 6.94 -24.08 17.91
CA SER A 923 7.07 -23.15 16.81
C SER A 923 6.35 -21.85 17.18
N GLY A 924 7.03 -20.76 17.14
CA GLY A 924 6.50 -19.46 17.52
C GLY A 924 6.79 -18.98 18.94
N ALA A 925 7.33 -19.83 19.80
CA ALA A 925 7.71 -19.41 21.14
C ALA A 925 9.14 -18.86 21.20
N TYR A 926 9.48 -17.95 20.32
CA TYR A 926 10.44 -16.95 20.71
C TYR A 926 9.68 -15.96 21.53
N PRO A 927 10.03 -15.82 22.79
CA PRO A 927 9.34 -14.92 23.70
C PRO A 927 9.64 -13.46 23.43
N LEU A 928 10.05 -13.14 22.26
CA LEU A 928 10.18 -11.80 21.76
C LEU A 928 8.87 -11.03 21.77
N VAL A 929 7.78 -11.76 21.92
CA VAL A 929 6.45 -11.19 21.95
C VAL A 929 5.74 -11.43 23.28
N ASP A 930 6.28 -12.29 24.15
CA ASP A 930 5.69 -12.61 25.44
C ASP A 930 6.67 -12.34 26.58
N ASP A 931 6.84 -11.07 26.90
CA ASP A 931 7.63 -10.60 28.04
C ASP A 931 7.23 -11.28 29.36
N THR A 932 6.00 -11.74 29.47
CA THR A 932 5.49 -12.39 30.69
C THR A 932 6.14 -13.74 30.94
N ARG A 933 6.39 -14.54 29.88
CA ARG A 933 7.05 -15.85 29.99
C ARG A 933 8.52 -15.70 30.35
N LEU A 934 9.19 -14.74 29.72
CA LEU A 934 10.59 -14.46 30.01
C LEU A 934 10.75 -13.93 31.43
N SER A 935 9.94 -12.97 31.83
CA SER A 935 9.90 -12.43 33.19
C SER A 935 9.61 -13.51 34.23
N ALA A 936 8.72 -14.47 33.92
CA ALA A 936 8.45 -15.63 34.76
C ALA A 936 9.65 -16.58 34.85
N ALA A 937 10.32 -16.84 33.72
CA ALA A 937 11.51 -17.68 33.65
C ALA A 937 12.68 -17.09 34.47
N MET A 938 12.88 -15.78 34.36
CA MET A 938 13.93 -15.09 35.11
C MET A 938 13.65 -15.06 36.62
N ARG A 939 12.40 -14.83 37.00
CA ARG A 939 11.98 -14.98 38.40
C ARG A 939 12.16 -16.39 38.91
N GLY A 940 11.79 -17.41 38.12
CA GLY A 940 12.01 -18.82 38.45
C GLY A 940 13.47 -19.16 38.65
N LEU A 941 14.38 -18.61 37.86
CA LEU A 941 15.82 -18.77 38.07
C LEU A 941 16.30 -18.09 39.34
N LEU A 942 15.85 -16.85 39.63
CA LEU A 942 16.15 -16.14 40.87
C LEU A 942 15.65 -16.92 42.12
N GLU A 943 14.47 -17.46 42.04
CA GLU A 943 13.89 -18.30 43.10
C GLU A 943 14.66 -19.63 43.26
N ALA A 944 14.99 -20.30 42.15
CA ALA A 944 15.74 -21.57 42.14
C ALA A 944 17.14 -21.41 42.67
N THR A 945 17.78 -20.28 42.39
CA THR A 945 19.11 -19.95 42.92
C THR A 945 19.08 -19.34 44.34
N ALA A 946 17.87 -19.13 44.92
CA ALA A 946 17.67 -18.46 46.20
C ALA A 946 18.32 -17.06 46.24
N GLY A 947 18.27 -16.32 45.16
CA GLY A 947 19.00 -15.09 44.95
C GLY A 947 20.42 -15.36 44.47
N VAL A 948 21.41 -14.73 45.09
CA VAL A 948 22.81 -15.05 44.79
C VAL A 948 23.16 -16.45 45.31
N GLY A 949 23.49 -17.36 44.39
CA GLY A 949 23.77 -18.75 44.72
C GLY A 949 23.88 -19.68 43.54
N SER A 950 24.04 -20.95 43.77
CA SER A 950 24.20 -21.98 42.72
C SER A 950 23.12 -23.03 42.82
N THR A 951 22.61 -23.45 41.68
CA THR A 951 21.65 -24.57 41.60
C THR A 951 21.82 -25.37 40.30
N THR A 952 21.01 -26.38 40.10
CA THR A 952 20.97 -27.15 38.85
C THR A 952 19.53 -27.08 38.31
N VAL A 953 19.36 -26.55 37.11
CA VAL A 953 18.07 -26.42 36.47
C VAL A 953 18.11 -27.24 35.19
N GLY A 954 17.16 -28.19 35.03
CA GLY A 954 17.11 -29.04 33.85
C GLY A 954 18.40 -29.85 33.57
N GLY A 955 19.23 -30.12 34.63
CA GLY A 955 20.50 -30.82 34.52
C GLY A 955 21.70 -29.91 34.20
N THR A 956 21.49 -28.62 34.01
CA THR A 956 22.52 -27.62 33.75
C THR A 956 22.84 -26.88 35.07
N PRO A 957 24.10 -26.79 35.50
CA PRO A 957 24.50 -25.94 36.61
C PRO A 957 24.22 -24.48 36.28
N VAL A 958 23.61 -23.75 37.22
CA VAL A 958 23.32 -22.31 37.10
C VAL A 958 23.83 -21.64 38.38
N ASP A 959 24.68 -20.65 38.20
CA ASP A 959 25.19 -19.80 39.26
C ASP A 959 24.62 -18.39 39.08
N CYS A 960 23.95 -17.87 40.12
CA CYS A 960 23.50 -16.50 40.16
C CYS A 960 24.49 -15.65 40.95
N LEU A 961 25.05 -14.66 40.28
CA LEU A 961 26.08 -13.77 40.82
C LEU A 961 25.51 -12.35 40.98
N PRO A 962 25.98 -11.57 42.00
CA PRO A 962 25.60 -10.19 42.12
C PRO A 962 26.23 -9.38 40.97
N GLY A 963 25.41 -8.61 40.30
CA GLY A 963 25.85 -7.58 39.36
C GLY A 963 26.02 -6.20 40.02
N ASP A 964 26.31 -5.20 39.22
CA ASP A 964 26.36 -3.81 39.68
C ASP A 964 24.95 -3.28 39.99
N GLY A 965 24.77 -2.72 41.20
CA GLY A 965 23.51 -2.21 41.69
C GLY A 965 22.50 -3.30 42.06
N GLU A 966 21.30 -3.25 41.54
CA GLU A 966 20.23 -4.25 41.77
C GLU A 966 20.19 -5.34 40.68
N ALA A 967 21.16 -5.38 39.78
CA ALA A 967 21.24 -6.37 38.71
C ALA A 967 21.81 -7.72 39.21
N PHE A 968 21.35 -8.80 38.55
CA PHE A 968 21.85 -10.15 38.76
C PHE A 968 22.43 -10.70 37.46
N SER A 969 23.50 -11.50 37.56
CA SER A 969 24.01 -12.25 36.43
C SER A 969 23.86 -13.74 36.69
N PHE A 970 23.51 -14.49 35.66
CA PHE A 970 23.42 -15.96 35.72
C PHE A 970 24.51 -16.57 34.85
N GLU A 971 25.30 -17.47 35.45
CA GLU A 971 26.27 -18.31 34.74
C GLU A 971 25.69 -19.72 34.53
N PHE A 972 25.74 -20.22 33.30
CA PHE A 972 25.24 -21.53 32.92
C PHE A 972 26.41 -22.46 32.54
N GLY A 973 26.54 -23.54 33.26
CA GLY A 973 27.66 -24.48 33.06
C GLY A 973 28.88 -24.10 33.86
N ARG A 974 29.81 -25.07 34.01
CA ARG A 974 31.07 -24.88 34.77
C ARG A 974 32.30 -24.90 33.88
N ASP A 975 32.14 -24.99 32.59
CA ASP A 975 33.27 -25.01 31.66
C ASP A 975 33.57 -23.59 31.18
N ALA A 976 34.81 -23.17 31.31
CA ALA A 976 35.23 -21.80 31.00
C ALA A 976 34.99 -21.38 29.55
N ALA A 977 34.79 -22.35 28.63
CA ALA A 977 34.41 -22.09 27.25
C ALA A 977 32.89 -21.93 27.03
N ALA A 978 32.09 -22.33 28.04
CA ALA A 978 30.64 -22.31 27.99
C ALA A 978 29.99 -21.37 29.02
N SER A 979 30.77 -20.83 29.94
CA SER A 979 30.27 -19.98 31.01
C SER A 979 30.18 -18.53 30.57
N HIS A 980 29.04 -18.18 30.09
CA HIS A 980 28.71 -16.80 29.82
C HIS A 980 27.67 -16.31 30.83
N ALA A 981 27.96 -15.19 31.47
CA ALA A 981 27.03 -14.59 32.40
C ALA A 981 25.92 -13.85 31.65
N LEU A 982 24.69 -14.19 31.93
CA LEU A 982 23.53 -13.42 31.53
C LEU A 982 23.31 -12.32 32.57
N VAL A 983 23.49 -11.08 32.19
CA VAL A 983 23.18 -9.94 33.05
C VAL A 983 21.69 -9.63 32.91
N CYS A 984 20.95 -9.86 33.97
CA CYS A 984 19.56 -9.47 34.05
C CYS A 984 19.43 -8.11 34.72
N GLU A 985 18.49 -7.32 34.23
CA GLU A 985 18.05 -6.14 34.95
C GLU A 985 17.38 -6.50 36.28
N PRO A 986 17.23 -5.55 37.23
CA PRO A 986 16.61 -5.81 38.53
C PRO A 986 15.29 -6.57 38.41
N ALA A 987 14.95 -7.36 39.41
CA ALA A 987 13.72 -8.17 39.44
C ALA A 987 12.44 -7.33 39.23
N GLU A 988 12.45 -6.04 39.58
CA GLU A 988 11.35 -5.10 39.32
C GLU A 988 11.24 -4.74 37.84
N ALA A 989 12.36 -4.57 37.15
CA ALA A 989 12.36 -4.34 35.69
C ALA A 989 11.92 -5.60 34.93
N VAL A 990 12.31 -6.77 35.39
CA VAL A 990 11.83 -8.06 34.88
C VAL A 990 10.30 -8.16 35.04
N GLY A 991 9.74 -7.66 36.15
CA GLY A 991 8.30 -7.60 36.41
C GLY A 991 7.51 -6.61 35.54
N ALA A 992 8.19 -5.60 34.99
CA ALA A 992 7.61 -4.53 34.21
C ALA A 992 7.68 -4.74 32.67
N GLY A 993 8.14 -5.90 32.20
CA GLY A 993 8.30 -6.15 30.75
C GLY A 993 9.51 -5.46 30.11
N ALA A 994 10.41 -4.91 30.92
CA ALA A 994 11.60 -4.21 30.43
C ALA A 994 12.80 -5.15 30.12
N VAL A 995 12.62 -6.45 30.20
CA VAL A 995 13.66 -7.43 29.85
C VAL A 995 13.67 -7.60 28.34
N PRO A 996 14.85 -7.46 27.72
CA PRO A 996 14.98 -7.69 26.30
C PRO A 996 14.47 -9.07 25.94
N SER A 997 13.64 -9.06 24.99
CA SER A 997 12.91 -10.23 24.54
C SER A 997 13.78 -11.31 23.87
N ALA A 998 15.05 -11.09 23.62
CA ALA A 998 15.92 -11.99 22.90
C ALA A 998 16.89 -12.77 23.84
N LEU A 999 16.40 -13.56 24.75
CA LEU A 999 17.22 -14.27 25.70
C LEU A 999 17.09 -15.79 25.54
N PHE A 1000 17.73 -16.39 24.53
CA PHE A 1000 17.57 -17.82 24.31
C PHE A 1000 18.79 -18.53 23.77
N GLY A 1001 19.13 -19.67 24.35
CA GLY A 1001 20.23 -20.40 23.96
C GLY A 1001 20.17 -21.88 24.27
N SER A 1002 21.32 -22.53 24.26
CA SER A 1002 21.50 -23.85 24.85
C SER A 1002 21.03 -23.92 26.31
N CYS A 1003 20.88 -22.76 26.96
CA CYS A 1003 20.33 -22.62 28.31
C CYS A 1003 18.81 -22.63 28.38
N TRP A 1004 18.10 -22.52 27.24
CA TRP A 1004 16.64 -22.47 27.21
C TRP A 1004 15.94 -23.64 27.92
N PRO A 1005 16.40 -24.90 27.78
CA PRO A 1005 15.83 -25.99 28.56
C PRO A 1005 15.96 -25.78 30.07
N ALA A 1006 17.04 -25.17 30.52
CA ALA A 1006 17.22 -24.86 31.92
C ALA A 1006 16.32 -23.73 32.42
N ILE A 1007 16.11 -22.68 31.57
CA ILE A 1007 15.19 -21.58 31.87
C ILE A 1007 13.75 -22.09 31.91
N TYR A 1008 13.33 -22.89 30.93
CA TYR A 1008 11.99 -23.50 30.91
C TYR A 1008 11.79 -24.55 32.03
N GLY A 1009 12.81 -25.23 32.43
CA GLY A 1009 12.73 -26.18 33.52
C GLY A 1009 12.56 -25.54 34.91
N ALA A 1010 12.79 -24.20 35.00
CA ALA A 1010 12.58 -23.43 36.22
C ALA A 1010 11.16 -22.89 36.34
N ILE A 1011 10.37 -22.89 35.23
CA ILE A 1011 8.96 -22.59 35.22
C ILE A 1011 8.19 -23.86 35.52
#